data_f80dddf83c42b2f6621619e5f1d075ed
#
_entry.id   f80dddf83c42b2f6621619e5f1d075ed
#
_cell.length_a   1.000
_cell.length_b   1.000
_cell.length_c   1.000
_cell.angle_alpha   90.00
_cell.angle_beta   90.00
_cell.angle_gamma   90.00
#
_symmetry.space_group_name_H-M   'P 1'
#
loop_
_entity.id
_entity.type
_entity.pdbx_description
1 polymer ?
#
loop_
_entity_poly.entity_id
_entity_poly.type
_entity_poly.pdbx_seq_one_letter_code
_entity_poly.pdbx_strand_id
1 'polypeptide(L)'
;MKLTVNRTDLLITALIAVLYIFLSFRAFPLLESMERIVYSVEMRLDLPRSMGENKIAIVNIDEKSLNQLGPWPWPRSLIAEMIRILKANGAKLIGLDLVFSQKEQNQGLKEVKGLYEAISQQQETTGEKASYVWVLEKLKRIEENLDNDKKLSQTVKESGNIILPVVGKFGQYDTELVIPSDSFLDENSLKATSVGRNLEQYVSVNQLTTPFLELSENSRGIGHINLPPDEVMAGQVHLPFINYRGHIIPSMPIRLALDYLNKYPKQVVVQNEAIKLDKQIIPTTKGEIFVKFKGGRKSFPYYSFVDILKVKKVPAVFDGKIVLIGFTAEDGGVSINTPVDPKMPRVELTANIIEGFINGRYLKRPEAMPYIEALLILVLGLLSCFFFPKLDYFSRTAVLGAMLFGIFITGLIFFMSLNIWFKVVYICFSLMTIYVVFLVKETVISQKTFALSSKEGFETNRMLGLSLQSQGLLDLAFEKLRKCPLDDDMKDVLYNLGLDFERKRMINKAITVYEYIVQEGEIFRDLDVRIPKLRKFAGDLPLGKHRRKDEGKLVISDDLDTKPTVGRYEILEELGQGAMGVVYKGKDPKINRLVAIKTIRFSDDFEEQQAKEVKERFFKEAELAGRLSHPSIISIHDVGEDYDLTYMAMELLEGEDLEHFCGKNSLLPLRKVLDIIAETADALDYAYTQGVIHRDIKPGNIMLLKNGHIKVTDFGIAKAVSSSQTRTGIILGTPNYMSPEQINGMEIDGRSDIFSLGIVFFQLLTGQLPFGGKTLTELFYQITQAKHPSPRQINPKVIRPCEQLIDKALAKDPDKRFQRASNFAKYLKILGEKIDEARAKKEKA
;
A
#
# COMPACT_ATOMS: atom_id res chain seq x y z
N MET A 1 -21.09 -34.70 -26.63
CA MET A 1 -20.50 -33.36 -26.67
C MET A 1 -19.01 -33.51 -26.94
N LYS A 2 -18.54 -33.28 -28.21
CA LYS A 2 -17.14 -33.50 -28.55
C LYS A 2 -16.31 -32.41 -27.88
N LEU A 3 -15.40 -32.83 -27.00
CA LEU A 3 -14.42 -31.98 -26.30
C LEU A 3 -13.31 -31.53 -27.27
N THR A 4 -13.63 -30.64 -28.20
CA THR A 4 -12.60 -30.07 -29.08
C THR A 4 -11.99 -28.84 -28.41
N VAL A 5 -10.93 -29.07 -27.65
CA VAL A 5 -10.06 -27.96 -27.17
C VAL A 5 -9.22 -27.50 -28.35
N ASN A 6 -9.11 -26.20 -28.52
CA ASN A 6 -8.25 -25.63 -29.53
C ASN A 6 -6.78 -25.93 -29.16
N ARG A 7 -6.01 -26.56 -30.09
CA ARG A 7 -4.60 -26.91 -29.86
C ARG A 7 -3.77 -25.69 -29.38
N THR A 8 -4.08 -24.52 -29.89
CA THR A 8 -3.37 -23.28 -29.48
C THR A 8 -3.65 -22.92 -28.03
N ASP A 9 -4.88 -23.11 -27.52
CA ASP A 9 -5.23 -22.80 -26.14
C ASP A 9 -4.54 -23.76 -25.17
N LEU A 10 -4.48 -25.02 -25.52
CA LEU A 10 -3.76 -26.03 -24.74
C LEU A 10 -2.26 -25.69 -24.65
N LEU A 11 -1.64 -25.34 -25.80
CA LEU A 11 -0.22 -25.01 -25.83
C LEU A 11 0.09 -23.74 -24.99
N ILE A 12 -0.71 -22.69 -25.13
CA ILE A 12 -0.52 -21.45 -24.36
C ILE A 12 -0.69 -21.72 -22.86
N THR A 13 -1.74 -22.44 -22.47
CA THR A 13 -1.99 -22.77 -21.07
C THR A 13 -0.87 -23.64 -20.48
N ALA A 14 -0.41 -24.65 -21.24
CA ALA A 14 0.71 -25.49 -20.84
C ALA A 14 2.01 -24.67 -20.66
N LEU A 15 2.29 -23.74 -21.57
CA LEU A 15 3.46 -22.85 -21.48
C LEU A 15 3.40 -21.97 -20.22
N ILE A 16 2.23 -21.40 -19.93
CA ILE A 16 2.04 -20.57 -18.72
C ILE A 16 2.22 -21.44 -17.47
N ALA A 17 1.62 -22.63 -17.43
CA ALA A 17 1.78 -23.55 -16.30
C ALA A 17 3.25 -23.92 -16.07
N VAL A 18 3.98 -24.29 -17.13
CA VAL A 18 5.42 -24.59 -17.07
C VAL A 18 6.22 -23.38 -16.56
N LEU A 19 5.89 -22.19 -17.04
CA LEU A 19 6.54 -20.95 -16.57
C LEU A 19 6.35 -20.77 -15.05
N TYR A 20 5.11 -20.88 -14.54
CA TYR A 20 4.85 -20.67 -13.11
C TYR A 20 5.41 -21.80 -12.24
N ILE A 21 5.45 -23.02 -12.74
CA ILE A 21 6.17 -24.13 -12.09
C ILE A 21 7.66 -23.79 -12.00
N PHE A 22 8.29 -23.36 -13.09
CA PHE A 22 9.68 -22.95 -13.09
C PHE A 22 9.94 -21.79 -12.10
N LEU A 23 9.10 -20.77 -12.11
CA LEU A 23 9.19 -19.62 -11.18
C LEU A 23 9.04 -20.06 -9.71
N SER A 24 8.18 -21.05 -9.43
CA SER A 24 7.98 -21.59 -8.08
C SER A 24 9.23 -22.32 -7.58
N PHE A 25 9.86 -23.15 -8.44
CA PHE A 25 11.10 -23.85 -8.06
C PHE A 25 12.31 -22.90 -7.93
N ARG A 26 12.32 -21.80 -8.67
CA ARG A 26 13.37 -20.76 -8.60
C ARG A 26 13.10 -19.71 -7.51
N ALA A 27 12.02 -19.82 -6.78
CA ALA A 27 11.62 -18.87 -5.73
C ALA A 27 11.69 -17.41 -6.22
N PHE A 28 10.88 -17.08 -7.25
CA PHE A 28 10.92 -15.76 -7.89
C PHE A 28 10.62 -14.64 -6.88
N PRO A 29 11.51 -13.64 -6.69
CA PRO A 29 11.47 -12.73 -5.54
C PRO A 29 10.16 -11.97 -5.36
N LEU A 30 9.53 -11.52 -6.44
CA LEU A 30 8.26 -10.79 -6.38
C LEU A 30 7.11 -11.68 -5.85
N LEU A 31 6.97 -12.90 -6.39
CA LEU A 31 5.92 -13.84 -5.97
C LEU A 31 6.20 -14.37 -4.56
N GLU A 32 7.47 -14.59 -4.22
CA GLU A 32 7.86 -14.95 -2.85
C GLU A 32 7.52 -13.84 -1.83
N SER A 33 7.67 -12.58 -2.22
CA SER A 33 7.26 -11.46 -1.35
C SER A 33 5.75 -11.44 -1.09
N MET A 34 4.95 -11.75 -2.10
CA MET A 34 3.50 -11.87 -1.97
C MET A 34 3.11 -13.11 -1.15
N GLU A 35 3.82 -14.23 -1.35
CA GLU A 35 3.61 -15.45 -0.56
C GLU A 35 3.86 -15.20 0.94
N ARG A 36 4.89 -14.40 1.28
CA ARG A 36 5.14 -13.99 2.65
C ARG A 36 4.02 -13.15 3.26
N ILE A 37 3.37 -12.31 2.45
CA ILE A 37 2.20 -11.55 2.91
C ILE A 37 1.05 -12.52 3.24
N VAL A 38 0.77 -13.49 2.34
CA VAL A 38 -0.25 -14.51 2.58
C VAL A 38 0.09 -15.32 3.83
N TYR A 39 1.33 -15.81 3.95
CA TYR A 39 1.81 -16.51 5.13
C TYR A 39 1.61 -15.70 6.43
N SER A 40 1.86 -14.40 6.37
CA SER A 40 1.64 -13.52 7.53
C SER A 40 0.17 -13.39 7.90
N VAL A 41 -0.72 -13.36 6.91
CA VAL A 41 -2.18 -13.36 7.14
C VAL A 41 -2.63 -14.69 7.73
N GLU A 42 -2.20 -15.81 7.17
CA GLU A 42 -2.51 -17.16 7.68
C GLU A 42 -2.04 -17.33 9.13
N MET A 43 -0.81 -16.87 9.42
CA MET A 43 -0.25 -16.92 10.77
C MET A 43 -1.06 -16.09 11.77
N ARG A 44 -1.50 -14.90 11.40
CA ARG A 44 -2.32 -14.02 12.25
C ARG A 44 -3.72 -14.60 12.50
N LEU A 45 -4.29 -15.28 11.51
CA LEU A 45 -5.59 -15.94 11.64
C LEU A 45 -5.52 -17.17 12.53
N ASP A 46 -4.35 -17.84 12.60
CA ASP A 46 -4.14 -19.06 13.39
C ASP A 46 -3.65 -18.79 14.84
N LEU A 47 -3.57 -17.53 15.25
CA LEU A 47 -3.19 -17.20 16.63
C LEU A 47 -4.19 -17.78 17.64
N PRO A 48 -3.71 -18.44 18.74
CA PRO A 48 -4.59 -19.04 19.71
C PRO A 48 -5.45 -18.01 20.43
N ARG A 49 -6.75 -18.26 20.50
CA ARG A 49 -7.74 -17.37 21.15
C ARG A 49 -7.70 -17.41 22.67
N SER A 50 -7.13 -18.45 23.29
CA SER A 50 -6.95 -18.57 24.74
C SER A 50 -5.47 -18.68 25.09
N MET A 51 -5.01 -17.83 25.99
CA MET A 51 -3.69 -17.97 26.59
C MET A 51 -3.77 -19.08 27.64
N GLY A 52 -3.32 -20.30 27.29
CA GLY A 52 -3.07 -21.35 28.26
C GLY A 52 -2.03 -20.92 29.31
N GLU A 53 -1.79 -21.79 30.31
CA GLU A 53 -0.83 -21.52 31.35
C GLU A 53 0.54 -21.15 30.76
N ASN A 54 1.07 -19.96 31.09
CA ASN A 54 2.32 -19.47 30.56
C ASN A 54 3.50 -20.14 31.28
N LYS A 55 4.16 -21.08 30.61
CA LYS A 55 5.39 -21.74 31.08
C LYS A 55 6.63 -20.86 30.96
N ILE A 56 6.51 -19.72 30.31
CA ILE A 56 7.60 -18.79 30.00
C ILE A 56 7.25 -17.41 30.54
N ALA A 57 8.23 -16.72 31.12
CA ALA A 57 8.16 -15.33 31.51
C ALA A 57 9.37 -14.57 30.99
N ILE A 58 9.20 -13.30 30.68
CA ILE A 58 10.26 -12.44 30.18
C ILE A 58 10.56 -11.35 31.20
N VAL A 59 11.79 -11.29 31.67
CA VAL A 59 12.33 -10.16 32.42
C VAL A 59 13.01 -9.25 31.44
N ASN A 60 12.35 -8.15 31.14
CA ASN A 60 12.77 -7.28 30.05
C ASN A 60 13.63 -6.11 30.51
N ILE A 61 14.73 -5.91 29.81
CA ILE A 61 15.53 -4.68 29.87
C ILE A 61 14.82 -3.67 28.98
N ASP A 62 13.94 -2.91 29.63
CA ASP A 62 13.10 -1.90 29.00
C ASP A 62 13.67 -0.48 29.20
N GLU A 63 13.08 0.51 28.56
CA GLU A 63 13.49 1.92 28.72
C GLU A 63 13.37 2.39 30.16
N LYS A 64 12.37 1.87 30.92
CA LYS A 64 12.23 2.18 32.34
C LYS A 64 13.44 1.73 33.14
N SER A 65 13.94 0.54 32.82
CA SER A 65 15.14 -0.02 33.46
C SER A 65 16.39 0.77 33.08
N LEU A 66 16.55 1.12 31.79
CA LEU A 66 17.67 1.96 31.33
C LEU A 66 17.65 3.36 31.94
N ASN A 67 16.47 3.97 32.07
CA ASN A 67 16.35 5.30 32.68
C ASN A 67 16.68 5.32 34.18
N GLN A 68 16.43 4.23 34.90
CA GLN A 68 16.65 4.17 36.36
C GLN A 68 18.01 3.58 36.78
N LEU A 69 18.55 2.64 35.99
CA LEU A 69 19.82 1.98 36.28
C LEU A 69 20.98 2.54 35.48
N GLY A 70 20.70 3.44 34.52
CA GLY A 70 21.69 4.01 33.61
C GLY A 70 21.78 3.23 32.28
N PRO A 71 22.58 3.75 31.33
CA PRO A 71 22.75 3.13 30.03
C PRO A 71 23.46 1.76 30.12
N TRP A 72 23.13 0.88 29.19
CA TRP A 72 23.84 -0.39 29.05
C TRP A 72 25.26 -0.16 28.48
N PRO A 73 26.29 -0.94 28.87
CA PRO A 73 26.24 -2.16 29.69
C PRO A 73 26.24 -1.85 31.19
N TRP A 74 25.41 -2.59 31.94
CA TRP A 74 25.38 -2.54 33.40
C TRP A 74 26.46 -3.37 34.04
N PRO A 75 26.85 -3.03 35.30
CA PRO A 75 27.72 -3.91 36.12
C PRO A 75 27.12 -5.30 36.22
N ARG A 76 27.96 -6.33 36.03
CA ARG A 76 27.51 -7.74 35.99
C ARG A 76 26.97 -8.22 37.33
N SER A 77 27.32 -7.52 38.41
CA SER A 77 26.71 -7.76 39.72
C SER A 77 25.19 -7.54 39.74
N LEU A 78 24.63 -6.66 38.90
CA LEU A 78 23.19 -6.48 38.77
C LEU A 78 22.53 -7.71 38.12
N ILE A 79 23.18 -8.29 37.13
CA ILE A 79 22.70 -9.51 36.46
C ILE A 79 22.78 -10.69 37.47
N ALA A 80 23.88 -10.78 38.24
CA ALA A 80 24.01 -11.77 39.29
C ALA A 80 22.89 -11.67 40.35
N GLU A 81 22.55 -10.46 40.77
CA GLU A 81 21.48 -10.22 41.73
C GLU A 81 20.13 -10.64 41.15
N MET A 82 19.85 -10.29 39.89
CA MET A 82 18.62 -10.69 39.17
C MET A 82 18.51 -12.23 39.14
N ILE A 83 19.59 -12.93 38.80
CA ILE A 83 19.63 -14.41 38.78
C ILE A 83 19.28 -14.96 40.16
N ARG A 84 19.85 -14.44 41.26
CA ARG A 84 19.54 -14.86 42.62
C ARG A 84 18.06 -14.67 42.95
N ILE A 85 17.49 -13.49 42.60
CA ILE A 85 16.09 -13.21 42.83
C ILE A 85 15.21 -14.20 42.08
N LEU A 86 15.48 -14.43 40.80
CA LEU A 86 14.70 -15.37 39.98
C LEU A 86 14.80 -16.81 40.52
N LYS A 87 15.97 -17.25 40.90
CA LYS A 87 16.17 -18.57 41.48
C LYS A 87 15.43 -18.71 42.82
N ALA A 88 15.51 -17.71 43.69
CA ALA A 88 14.81 -17.69 44.97
C ALA A 88 13.26 -17.66 44.79
N ASN A 89 12.77 -17.16 43.66
CA ASN A 89 11.35 -17.15 43.33
C ASN A 89 10.93 -18.36 42.45
N GLY A 90 11.69 -19.44 42.43
CA GLY A 90 11.30 -20.74 41.87
C GLY A 90 11.52 -20.88 40.35
N ALA A 91 12.26 -19.99 39.69
CA ALA A 91 12.54 -20.13 38.25
C ALA A 91 13.22 -21.50 37.98
N LYS A 92 12.57 -22.31 37.12
CA LYS A 92 13.08 -23.67 36.80
C LYS A 92 14.34 -23.56 35.94
N LEU A 93 14.31 -22.69 34.94
CA LEU A 93 15.42 -22.38 34.05
C LEU A 93 15.49 -20.89 33.78
N ILE A 94 16.70 -20.37 33.58
CA ILE A 94 16.92 -18.96 33.20
C ILE A 94 17.75 -18.94 31.93
N GLY A 95 17.22 -18.32 30.89
CA GLY A 95 17.92 -18.03 29.64
C GLY A 95 18.37 -16.58 29.60
N LEU A 96 19.69 -16.37 29.49
CA LEU A 96 20.21 -15.00 29.28
C LEU A 96 20.37 -14.72 27.81
N ASP A 97 19.57 -13.79 27.26
CA ASP A 97 19.73 -13.30 25.87
C ASP A 97 20.75 -12.15 25.82
N LEU A 98 21.86 -12.32 26.54
CA LEU A 98 22.94 -11.35 26.76
C LEU A 98 24.28 -12.04 26.57
N VAL A 99 25.10 -11.58 25.62
CA VAL A 99 26.41 -12.17 25.32
C VAL A 99 27.49 -11.49 26.17
N PHE A 100 28.20 -12.24 26.95
CA PHE A 100 29.31 -11.83 27.84
C PHE A 100 30.63 -12.36 27.33
N SER A 101 31.07 -11.98 26.15
CA SER A 101 32.26 -12.53 25.49
C SER A 101 33.58 -12.06 26.11
N GLN A 102 33.59 -10.91 26.76
CA GLN A 102 34.78 -10.34 27.42
C GLN A 102 34.50 -10.04 28.88
N LYS A 103 35.54 -10.10 29.70
CA LYS A 103 35.47 -9.67 31.10
C LYS A 103 35.20 -8.16 31.20
N GLU A 104 34.54 -7.74 32.29
CA GLU A 104 34.24 -6.34 32.57
C GLU A 104 35.54 -5.56 32.80
N GLN A 105 35.68 -4.43 32.07
CA GLN A 105 36.83 -3.55 32.30
C GLN A 105 36.56 -2.65 33.52
N ASN A 106 36.92 -3.10 34.70
CA ASN A 106 36.85 -2.34 35.95
C ASN A 106 38.23 -1.81 36.32
N GLN A 107 38.42 -0.49 36.12
CA GLN A 107 39.71 0.16 36.41
C GLN A 107 40.11 0.05 37.88
N GLY A 108 39.16 0.18 38.81
CA GLY A 108 39.40 -0.01 40.22
C GLY A 108 39.88 -1.42 40.59
N LEU A 109 39.30 -2.45 39.95
CA LEU A 109 39.73 -3.84 40.10
C LEU A 109 41.15 -4.03 39.58
N LYS A 110 41.52 -3.40 38.44
CA LYS A 110 42.87 -3.47 37.89
C LYS A 110 43.92 -2.82 38.80
N GLU A 111 43.60 -1.68 39.38
CA GLU A 111 44.47 -0.98 40.32
C GLU A 111 44.63 -1.78 41.62
N VAL A 112 43.55 -2.33 42.18
CA VAL A 112 43.60 -3.14 43.39
C VAL A 112 44.45 -4.42 43.19
N LYS A 113 44.31 -5.10 42.02
CA LYS A 113 45.15 -6.22 41.63
C LYS A 113 46.62 -5.87 41.53
N GLY A 114 46.93 -4.74 40.87
CA GLY A 114 48.29 -4.24 40.76
C GLY A 114 48.91 -3.90 42.13
N LEU A 115 48.12 -3.30 43.03
CA LEU A 115 48.55 -3.03 44.40
C LEU A 115 48.78 -4.34 45.19
N TYR A 116 47.88 -5.31 45.04
CA TYR A 116 48.00 -6.61 45.67
C TYR A 116 49.29 -7.33 45.22
N GLU A 117 49.54 -7.38 43.90
CA GLU A 117 50.75 -8.00 43.34
C GLU A 117 52.03 -7.32 43.79
N ALA A 118 52.05 -5.95 43.77
CA ALA A 118 53.19 -5.17 44.20
C ALA A 118 53.54 -5.42 45.68
N ILE A 119 52.50 -5.41 46.56
CA ILE A 119 52.68 -5.66 47.99
C ILE A 119 53.08 -7.15 48.25
N SER A 120 52.48 -8.08 47.52
CA SER A 120 52.87 -9.50 47.63
C SER A 120 54.31 -9.73 47.23
N GLN A 121 54.80 -9.10 46.14
CA GLN A 121 56.25 -9.19 45.77
C GLN A 121 57.14 -8.54 46.80
N GLN A 122 56.72 -7.42 47.39
CA GLN A 122 57.52 -6.76 48.43
C GLN A 122 57.55 -7.58 49.71
N GLN A 123 56.50 -8.32 50.09
CA GLN A 123 56.44 -9.22 51.18
C GLN A 123 57.41 -10.41 51.01
N GLU A 124 57.52 -10.96 49.75
CA GLU A 124 58.44 -12.02 49.42
C GLU A 124 59.92 -11.58 49.50
N THR A 125 60.19 -10.31 49.12
CA THR A 125 61.56 -9.76 49.09
C THR A 125 62.06 -9.30 50.46
N THR A 126 61.19 -8.80 51.34
CA THR A 126 61.57 -8.18 52.63
C THR A 126 61.49 -9.17 53.79
N GLY A 127 60.86 -10.35 53.67
CA GLY A 127 60.70 -11.34 54.68
C GLY A 127 59.78 -10.96 55.87
N GLU A 128 59.22 -9.75 55.88
CA GLU A 128 58.30 -9.25 56.95
C GLU A 128 56.88 -9.72 56.77
N LYS A 129 56.62 -11.03 56.99
CA LYS A 129 55.32 -11.63 56.78
C LYS A 129 54.16 -10.99 57.58
N ALA A 130 54.44 -10.54 58.84
CA ALA A 130 53.38 -10.06 59.72
C ALA A 130 52.81 -8.62 59.37
N SER A 131 53.63 -7.78 58.79
CA SER A 131 53.24 -6.36 58.56
C SER A 131 52.24 -6.14 57.44
N TYR A 132 52.19 -6.98 56.44
CA TYR A 132 51.35 -6.77 55.24
C TYR A 132 50.13 -7.68 55.18
N VAL A 133 49.99 -8.67 56.05
CA VAL A 133 48.90 -9.66 55.98
C VAL A 133 47.49 -8.97 55.97
N TRP A 134 47.30 -8.05 56.90
CA TRP A 134 45.99 -7.35 57.00
C TRP A 134 45.68 -6.48 55.77
N VAL A 135 46.70 -5.91 55.14
CA VAL A 135 46.56 -5.08 53.93
C VAL A 135 46.18 -5.97 52.78
N LEU A 136 46.88 -7.10 52.62
CA LEU A 136 46.59 -8.07 51.57
C LEU A 136 45.21 -8.70 51.76
N GLU A 137 44.78 -9.04 52.97
CA GLU A 137 43.42 -9.50 53.25
C GLU A 137 42.40 -8.43 52.94
N LYS A 138 42.66 -7.17 53.26
CA LYS A 138 41.74 -6.05 52.91
C LYS A 138 41.69 -5.82 51.43
N LEU A 139 42.81 -5.82 50.71
CA LEU A 139 42.84 -5.71 49.23
C LEU A 139 42.12 -6.89 48.59
N LYS A 140 42.31 -8.11 49.09
CA LYS A 140 41.60 -9.28 48.61
C LYS A 140 40.08 -9.16 48.77
N ARG A 141 39.59 -8.65 49.90
CA ARG A 141 38.19 -8.38 50.13
C ARG A 141 37.66 -7.29 49.20
N ILE A 142 38.46 -6.24 48.91
CA ILE A 142 38.10 -5.20 47.96
C ILE A 142 38.05 -5.76 46.53
N GLU A 143 39.06 -6.58 46.16
CA GLU A 143 39.09 -7.30 44.88
C GLU A 143 37.82 -8.12 44.69
N GLU A 144 37.46 -8.95 45.68
CA GLU A 144 36.26 -9.79 45.68
C GLU A 144 34.98 -8.95 45.55
N ASN A 145 34.98 -7.74 46.14
CA ASN A 145 33.85 -6.80 46.01
C ASN A 145 33.78 -6.08 44.66
N LEU A 146 34.89 -5.89 43.98
CA LEU A 146 34.97 -5.20 42.72
C LEU A 146 34.88 -6.16 41.52
N ASP A 147 35.17 -7.46 41.72
CA ASP A 147 35.14 -8.46 40.66
C ASP A 147 33.70 -8.91 40.38
N ASN A 148 33.01 -8.17 39.51
CA ASN A 148 31.66 -8.46 39.11
C ASN A 148 31.56 -9.72 38.23
N ASP A 149 32.60 -10.05 37.46
CA ASP A 149 32.68 -11.26 36.65
C ASP A 149 32.69 -12.49 37.50
N LYS A 150 33.52 -12.50 38.56
CA LYS A 150 33.60 -13.59 39.54
C LYS A 150 32.28 -13.77 40.27
N LYS A 151 31.61 -12.63 40.65
CA LYS A 151 30.28 -12.68 41.29
C LYS A 151 29.24 -13.27 40.38
N LEU A 152 29.26 -12.92 39.10
CA LEU A 152 28.31 -13.46 38.11
C LEU A 152 28.58 -14.96 37.90
N SER A 153 29.86 -15.37 37.69
CA SER A 153 30.24 -16.78 37.49
C SER A 153 29.85 -17.64 38.67
N GLN A 154 30.14 -17.17 39.90
CA GLN A 154 29.75 -17.89 41.11
C GLN A 154 28.24 -18.02 41.25
N THR A 155 27.48 -16.93 40.97
CA THR A 155 26.02 -16.96 41.02
C THR A 155 25.44 -17.92 40.00
N VAL A 156 26.00 -17.98 38.81
CA VAL A 156 25.59 -18.92 37.75
C VAL A 156 25.84 -20.37 38.21
N LYS A 157 26.98 -20.63 38.80
CA LYS A 157 27.32 -21.94 39.39
C LYS A 157 26.36 -22.38 40.50
N GLU A 158 26.12 -21.50 41.48
CA GLU A 158 25.21 -21.74 42.60
C GLU A 158 23.76 -21.92 42.13
N SER A 159 23.35 -21.23 41.12
CA SER A 159 22.02 -21.34 40.54
C SER A 159 21.80 -22.66 39.81
N GLY A 160 22.78 -23.13 39.04
CA GLY A 160 22.80 -24.42 38.35
C GLY A 160 21.69 -24.60 37.27
N ASN A 161 20.98 -23.53 36.92
CA ASN A 161 19.84 -23.56 35.97
C ASN A 161 19.94 -22.51 34.87
N ILE A 162 21.15 -22.01 34.58
CA ILE A 162 21.39 -20.93 33.62
C ILE A 162 21.85 -21.50 32.29
N ILE A 163 21.18 -21.07 31.19
CA ILE A 163 21.63 -21.33 29.82
C ILE A 163 22.14 -20.01 29.24
N LEU A 164 23.34 -20.07 28.66
CA LEU A 164 24.04 -18.92 28.11
C LEU A 164 24.03 -18.93 26.58
N PRO A 165 24.00 -17.76 25.93
CA PRO A 165 24.05 -17.66 24.49
C PRO A 165 25.45 -17.76 23.96
N VAL A 166 25.58 -18.38 22.77
CA VAL A 166 26.77 -18.33 21.94
C VAL A 166 26.41 -17.82 20.54
N VAL A 167 27.36 -17.20 19.87
CA VAL A 167 27.17 -16.66 18.52
C VAL A 167 28.17 -17.28 17.58
N GLY A 168 27.70 -18.00 16.59
CA GLY A 168 28.49 -18.46 15.47
C GLY A 168 28.68 -17.36 14.41
N LYS A 169 29.89 -17.19 13.92
CA LYS A 169 30.25 -16.25 12.85
C LYS A 169 30.63 -16.99 11.58
N PHE A 170 30.20 -16.41 10.45
CA PHE A 170 30.46 -16.89 9.10
C PHE A 170 31.67 -16.12 8.49
N GLY A 171 32.47 -16.75 7.62
CA GLY A 171 33.59 -16.11 6.93
C GLY A 171 34.96 -16.36 7.62
N GLN A 172 36.04 -15.78 7.04
CA GLN A 172 37.38 -15.79 7.63
C GLN A 172 37.51 -14.62 8.61
N TYR A 173 37.88 -14.90 9.82
CA TYR A 173 38.15 -13.91 10.87
C TYR A 173 39.55 -14.14 11.47
N ASP A 174 40.22 -13.04 11.81
CA ASP A 174 41.51 -13.06 12.45
C ASP A 174 41.48 -13.58 13.89
N THR A 175 42.53 -14.21 14.30
CA THR A 175 42.72 -15.29 15.25
C THR A 175 43.10 -14.83 16.64
N GLU A 176 42.27 -14.20 17.43
CA GLU A 176 42.55 -14.09 18.88
C GLU A 176 41.31 -14.27 19.76
N LEU A 177 40.58 -15.34 19.58
CA LEU A 177 39.46 -15.66 20.47
C LEU A 177 39.73 -16.99 21.19
N VAL A 178 39.40 -17.00 22.49
CA VAL A 178 39.45 -18.19 23.32
C VAL A 178 38.60 -19.29 22.67
N ILE A 179 39.29 -20.36 22.23
CA ILE A 179 38.61 -21.54 21.69
C ILE A 179 38.12 -22.36 22.88
N PRO A 180 36.79 -22.67 22.96
CA PRO A 180 36.31 -23.57 24.00
C PRO A 180 36.98 -24.94 23.92
N SER A 181 37.16 -25.61 25.06
CA SER A 181 37.70 -26.96 25.05
C SER A 181 36.75 -27.93 24.35
N ASP A 182 37.32 -28.92 23.66
CA ASP A 182 36.53 -29.94 22.97
C ASP A 182 35.59 -30.69 23.96
N SER A 183 36.05 -30.93 25.21
CA SER A 183 35.19 -31.54 26.23
C SER A 183 33.97 -30.73 26.59
N PHE A 184 34.10 -29.40 26.65
CA PHE A 184 32.98 -28.50 26.90
C PHE A 184 32.00 -28.45 25.70
N LEU A 185 32.54 -28.45 24.48
CA LEU A 185 31.72 -28.52 23.26
C LEU A 185 31.00 -29.86 23.16
N ASP A 186 31.65 -30.98 23.49
CA ASP A 186 31.06 -32.31 23.47
C ASP A 186 29.89 -32.46 24.46
N GLU A 187 29.98 -31.82 25.63
CA GLU A 187 28.89 -31.82 26.61
C GLU A 187 27.66 -31.05 26.14
N ASN A 188 27.88 -30.01 25.36
CA ASN A 188 26.82 -29.10 24.87
C ASN A 188 26.34 -29.41 23.46
N SER A 189 26.92 -30.41 22.80
CA SER A 189 26.58 -30.80 21.41
C SER A 189 25.72 -32.06 21.35
N LEU A 190 25.11 -32.27 20.20
CA LEU A 190 24.49 -33.55 19.84
C LEU A 190 25.56 -34.64 19.66
N LYS A 191 25.24 -35.91 19.94
CA LYS A 191 26.13 -37.00 19.58
C LYS A 191 26.28 -37.14 18.07
N ALA A 192 27.49 -37.28 17.56
CA ALA A 192 27.74 -37.45 16.12
C ALA A 192 26.98 -38.66 15.54
N THR A 193 26.81 -39.74 16.31
CA THR A 193 25.99 -40.90 15.91
C THR A 193 24.50 -40.64 15.82
N SER A 194 24.01 -39.54 16.40
CA SER A 194 22.61 -39.14 16.39
C SER A 194 22.25 -38.30 15.18
N VAL A 195 23.23 -37.79 14.43
CA VAL A 195 23.03 -36.79 13.36
C VAL A 195 23.07 -37.40 11.95
N GLY A 196 23.28 -38.69 11.77
CA GLY A 196 23.35 -39.29 10.44
C GLY A 196 24.52 -38.76 9.58
N ARG A 197 24.55 -39.13 8.29
CA ARG A 197 25.64 -38.72 7.37
C ARG A 197 25.55 -37.31 6.79
N ASN A 198 24.47 -36.55 7.02
CA ASN A 198 24.20 -35.26 6.36
C ASN A 198 24.49 -34.07 7.30
N LEU A 199 25.75 -33.93 7.73
CA LEU A 199 26.21 -32.73 8.49
C LEU A 199 26.12 -31.46 7.66
N GLU A 200 26.15 -31.58 6.32
CA GLU A 200 26.10 -30.46 5.36
C GLU A 200 24.75 -29.73 5.36
N GLN A 201 23.70 -30.34 5.87
CA GLN A 201 22.39 -29.66 5.96
C GLN A 201 22.33 -28.55 7.01
N TYR A 202 23.28 -28.53 7.94
CA TYR A 202 23.36 -27.51 8.98
C TYR A 202 24.31 -26.40 8.61
N VAL A 203 23.90 -25.17 8.92
CA VAL A 203 24.72 -23.99 8.66
C VAL A 203 26.05 -24.13 9.46
N SER A 204 27.16 -24.16 8.71
CA SER A 204 28.50 -24.23 9.29
C SER A 204 28.98 -22.83 9.64
N VAL A 205 29.56 -22.72 10.85
CA VAL A 205 30.19 -21.51 11.37
C VAL A 205 31.69 -21.75 11.59
N ASN A 206 32.51 -20.76 11.27
CA ASN A 206 33.96 -20.88 11.32
C ASN A 206 34.53 -20.42 12.66
N GLN A 207 33.78 -19.57 13.36
CA GLN A 207 34.17 -19.06 14.68
C GLN A 207 32.96 -19.09 15.61
N LEU A 208 33.23 -19.40 16.92
CA LEU A 208 32.22 -19.37 17.95
C LEU A 208 32.61 -18.33 19.01
N THR A 209 31.76 -17.29 19.14
CA THR A 209 31.87 -16.34 20.24
C THR A 209 31.11 -16.89 21.44
N THR A 210 31.84 -17.33 22.45
CA THR A 210 31.29 -17.84 23.72
C THR A 210 31.35 -16.76 24.81
N PRO A 211 30.57 -16.87 25.88
CA PRO A 211 30.86 -16.15 27.10
C PRO A 211 32.27 -16.48 27.60
N PHE A 212 32.89 -15.59 28.40
CA PHE A 212 34.23 -15.88 28.94
C PHE A 212 34.26 -17.23 29.70
N LEU A 213 35.38 -17.90 29.64
CA LEU A 213 35.54 -19.33 29.98
C LEU A 213 34.93 -19.70 31.35
N GLU A 214 35.27 -18.95 32.40
CA GLU A 214 34.81 -19.21 33.77
C GLU A 214 33.27 -19.15 33.90
N LEU A 215 32.60 -18.25 33.13
CA LEU A 215 31.16 -18.14 33.12
C LEU A 215 30.51 -19.30 32.34
N SER A 216 31.10 -19.67 31.22
CA SER A 216 30.64 -20.80 30.40
C SER A 216 30.68 -22.13 31.13
N GLU A 217 31.82 -22.45 31.78
CA GLU A 217 32.02 -23.69 32.51
C GLU A 217 31.12 -23.83 33.76
N ASN A 218 30.75 -22.70 34.38
CA ASN A 218 29.86 -22.69 35.53
C ASN A 218 28.38 -22.71 35.15
N SER A 219 28.03 -22.55 33.85
CA SER A 219 26.65 -22.60 33.38
C SER A 219 26.12 -24.04 33.29
N ARG A 220 24.81 -24.19 33.27
CA ARG A 220 24.14 -25.48 32.98
C ARG A 220 24.37 -25.92 31.54
N GLY A 221 24.61 -24.96 30.63
CA GLY A 221 24.90 -25.22 29.25
C GLY A 221 24.82 -23.96 28.38
N ILE A 222 25.16 -24.16 27.11
CA ILE A 222 25.13 -23.12 26.09
C ILE A 222 24.18 -23.47 24.95
N GLY A 223 23.74 -22.42 24.21
CA GLY A 223 23.00 -22.57 22.96
C GLY A 223 23.18 -21.36 22.07
N HIS A 224 23.22 -21.57 20.75
CA HIS A 224 23.43 -20.48 19.83
C HIS A 224 22.17 -19.61 19.69
N ILE A 225 22.38 -18.33 19.38
CA ILE A 225 21.32 -17.34 19.09
C ILE A 225 21.37 -16.81 17.65
N ASN A 226 22.01 -17.57 16.75
CA ASN A 226 22.09 -17.19 15.35
C ASN A 226 20.71 -17.19 14.71
N LEU A 227 20.48 -16.17 13.90
CA LEU A 227 19.36 -16.11 12.97
C LEU A 227 19.74 -16.80 11.66
N PRO A 228 18.78 -17.22 10.84
CA PRO A 228 19.04 -17.70 9.50
C PRO A 228 19.88 -16.68 8.70
N PRO A 229 20.80 -17.14 7.81
CA PRO A 229 21.61 -16.26 6.97
C PRO A 229 20.78 -15.38 6.03
N ASP A 230 19.63 -15.87 5.62
CA ASP A 230 18.66 -15.10 4.85
C ASP A 230 17.86 -14.21 5.81
N GLU A 231 18.19 -12.91 5.81
CA GLU A 231 17.51 -11.92 6.65
C GLU A 231 15.98 -11.88 6.41
N VAL A 232 15.56 -12.23 5.21
CA VAL A 232 14.14 -12.25 4.83
C VAL A 232 13.40 -13.39 5.52
N MET A 233 14.10 -14.50 5.79
CA MET A 233 13.55 -15.68 6.46
C MET A 233 13.75 -15.65 7.98
N ALA A 234 14.57 -14.74 8.48
CA ALA A 234 14.99 -14.68 9.90
C ALA A 234 13.84 -14.60 10.92
N GLY A 235 12.67 -14.10 10.50
CA GLY A 235 11.47 -14.04 11.33
C GLY A 235 10.46 -15.17 11.09
N GLN A 236 10.69 -16.07 10.15
CA GLN A 236 9.76 -17.15 9.79
C GLN A 236 10.28 -18.53 10.17
N VAL A 237 11.57 -18.72 9.99
CA VAL A 237 12.25 -19.98 10.30
C VAL A 237 13.27 -19.80 11.39
N HIS A 238 13.60 -20.89 12.05
CA HIS A 238 14.59 -20.95 13.11
C HIS A 238 15.65 -22.02 12.78
N LEU A 239 16.93 -21.69 13.02
CA LEU A 239 18.03 -22.62 12.94
C LEU A 239 18.06 -23.44 14.23
N PRO A 240 17.70 -24.73 14.21
CA PRO A 240 17.73 -25.55 15.42
C PRO A 240 19.14 -25.84 15.88
N PHE A 241 20.07 -25.96 14.93
CA PHE A 241 21.46 -26.33 15.17
C PHE A 241 22.40 -25.57 14.24
N ILE A 242 23.63 -25.36 14.71
CA ILE A 242 24.79 -24.93 13.89
C ILE A 242 25.90 -25.96 14.01
N ASN A 243 26.70 -26.07 12.94
CA ASN A 243 27.88 -26.92 12.91
C ASN A 243 29.13 -26.08 13.14
N TYR A 244 29.85 -26.34 14.23
CA TYR A 244 31.15 -25.77 14.55
C TYR A 244 32.19 -26.85 14.64
N ARG A 245 33.08 -26.98 13.69
CA ARG A 245 34.17 -27.99 13.67
C ARG A 245 33.70 -29.43 13.91
N GLY A 246 32.50 -29.78 13.43
CA GLY A 246 31.91 -31.12 13.65
C GLY A 246 31.05 -31.25 14.92
N HIS A 247 31.08 -30.25 15.80
CA HIS A 247 30.15 -30.18 16.94
C HIS A 247 28.83 -29.52 16.53
N ILE A 248 27.73 -30.24 16.70
CA ILE A 248 26.39 -29.77 16.39
C ILE A 248 25.78 -29.13 17.63
N ILE A 249 25.83 -27.80 17.68
CA ILE A 249 25.39 -26.99 18.81
C ILE A 249 23.92 -26.64 18.67
N PRO A 250 23.04 -26.93 19.66
CA PRO A 250 21.65 -26.55 19.64
C PRO A 250 21.50 -25.03 19.83
N SER A 251 20.42 -24.50 19.30
CA SER A 251 20.03 -23.12 19.61
C SER A 251 19.63 -22.99 21.09
N MET A 252 19.78 -21.77 21.63
CA MET A 252 19.42 -21.47 23.03
C MET A 252 17.92 -21.76 23.30
N PRO A 253 16.97 -21.42 22.47
CA PRO A 253 15.56 -21.78 22.68
C PRO A 253 15.36 -23.31 22.73
N ILE A 254 16.03 -24.07 21.85
CA ILE A 254 15.93 -25.55 21.88
C ILE A 254 16.61 -26.12 23.10
N ARG A 255 17.76 -25.62 23.49
CA ARG A 255 18.45 -26.05 24.69
C ARG A 255 17.58 -25.83 25.94
N LEU A 256 16.99 -24.66 26.08
CA LEU A 256 16.05 -24.35 27.18
C LEU A 256 14.84 -25.29 27.19
N ALA A 257 14.25 -25.53 26.01
CA ALA A 257 13.12 -26.43 25.91
C ALA A 257 13.48 -27.89 26.26
N LEU A 258 14.62 -28.38 25.79
CA LEU A 258 15.14 -29.70 26.14
C LEU A 258 15.34 -29.84 27.65
N ASP A 259 16.05 -28.91 28.26
CA ASP A 259 16.32 -28.94 29.71
C ASP A 259 15.01 -28.79 30.53
N TYR A 260 14.03 -28.02 30.04
CA TYR A 260 12.73 -27.94 30.68
C TYR A 260 11.97 -29.27 30.67
N LEU A 261 12.10 -30.03 29.58
CA LEU A 261 11.56 -31.38 29.43
C LEU A 261 12.39 -32.47 30.08
N ASN A 262 13.48 -32.12 30.83
CA ASN A 262 14.45 -33.01 31.41
C ASN A 262 15.12 -33.93 30.38
N LYS A 263 15.45 -33.37 29.19
CA LYS A 263 16.18 -34.06 28.12
C LYS A 263 17.53 -33.40 27.88
N TYR A 264 18.49 -34.20 27.46
CA TYR A 264 19.83 -33.73 27.15
C TYR A 264 20.06 -33.67 25.63
N PRO A 265 20.92 -32.78 25.10
CA PRO A 265 21.24 -32.73 23.68
C PRO A 265 21.66 -34.09 23.10
N LYS A 266 22.39 -34.90 23.88
CA LYS A 266 22.85 -36.25 23.50
C LYS A 266 21.71 -37.27 23.25
N GLN A 267 20.46 -36.95 23.65
CA GLN A 267 19.29 -37.83 23.46
C GLN A 267 18.48 -37.45 22.20
N VAL A 268 18.84 -36.34 21.57
CA VAL A 268 18.18 -35.87 20.35
C VAL A 268 18.69 -36.67 19.15
N VAL A 269 17.79 -37.25 18.37
CA VAL A 269 18.12 -37.94 17.13
C VAL A 269 17.64 -37.11 15.97
N VAL A 270 18.55 -36.78 15.08
CA VAL A 270 18.22 -36.01 13.88
C VAL A 270 18.13 -36.93 12.67
N GLN A 271 17.00 -36.95 12.01
CA GLN A 271 16.77 -37.64 10.74
C GLN A 271 16.56 -36.63 9.65
N ASN A 272 16.64 -37.04 8.36
CA ASN A 272 16.70 -36.15 7.20
C ASN A 272 15.72 -34.95 7.21
N GLU A 273 14.48 -35.09 7.70
CA GLU A 273 13.47 -34.04 7.73
C GLU A 273 12.83 -33.87 9.11
N ALA A 274 13.41 -34.41 10.15
CA ALA A 274 12.84 -34.34 11.48
C ALA A 274 13.85 -34.47 12.61
N ILE A 275 13.59 -33.77 13.68
CA ILE A 275 14.23 -33.93 14.97
C ILE A 275 13.33 -34.85 15.80
N LYS A 276 13.85 -36.01 16.19
CA LYS A 276 13.16 -36.97 17.07
C LYS A 276 13.59 -36.78 18.50
N LEU A 277 12.62 -36.62 19.37
CA LEU A 277 12.79 -36.55 20.81
C LEU A 277 11.76 -37.48 21.44
N ASP A 278 12.17 -38.71 21.74
CA ASP A 278 11.29 -39.80 22.19
C ASP A 278 10.09 -39.99 21.24
N LYS A 279 8.88 -39.67 21.73
CA LYS A 279 7.61 -39.76 20.95
C LYS A 279 7.32 -38.53 20.11
N GLN A 280 8.04 -37.42 20.33
CA GLN A 280 7.80 -36.17 19.62
C GLN A 280 8.67 -36.11 18.38
N ILE A 281 8.04 -35.79 17.25
CA ILE A 281 8.71 -35.62 15.97
C ILE A 281 8.52 -34.16 15.57
N ILE A 282 9.61 -33.41 15.44
CA ILE A 282 9.65 -32.02 15.05
C ILE A 282 10.07 -31.96 13.59
N PRO A 283 9.22 -31.53 12.67
CA PRO A 283 9.57 -31.47 11.26
C PRO A 283 10.61 -30.37 11.01
N THR A 284 11.56 -30.68 10.15
CA THR A 284 12.55 -29.71 9.62
C THR A 284 12.43 -29.64 8.11
N THR A 285 12.74 -28.51 7.54
CA THR A 285 12.85 -28.32 6.09
C THR A 285 14.22 -27.76 5.81
N LYS A 286 15.07 -28.51 5.11
CA LYS A 286 16.49 -28.14 4.85
C LYS A 286 17.24 -27.76 6.13
N GLY A 287 16.99 -28.46 7.22
CA GLY A 287 17.64 -28.20 8.52
C GLY A 287 17.04 -27.06 9.35
N GLU A 288 16.00 -26.40 8.88
CA GLU A 288 15.31 -25.27 9.56
C GLU A 288 13.93 -25.69 10.09
N ILE A 289 13.44 -25.00 11.10
CA ILE A 289 12.11 -25.19 11.69
C ILE A 289 11.25 -23.95 11.42
N PHE A 290 10.07 -24.12 10.85
CA PHE A 290 9.10 -23.02 10.74
C PHE A 290 8.50 -22.69 12.09
N VAL A 291 8.61 -21.42 12.49
CA VAL A 291 8.12 -20.94 13.79
C VAL A 291 6.60 -20.74 13.72
N LYS A 292 5.89 -21.38 14.63
CA LYS A 292 4.45 -21.16 14.85
C LYS A 292 4.28 -20.24 16.06
N PHE A 293 3.85 -19.02 15.81
CA PHE A 293 3.76 -17.98 16.83
C PHE A 293 2.56 -18.16 17.77
N LYS A 294 2.75 -17.81 19.03
CA LYS A 294 1.67 -17.66 20.02
C LYS A 294 0.96 -16.32 19.84
N GLY A 295 1.69 -15.28 19.42
CA GLY A 295 1.18 -13.96 19.19
C GLY A 295 2.26 -12.94 18.82
N GLY A 296 1.88 -11.68 18.70
CA GLY A 296 2.79 -10.54 18.55
C GLY A 296 3.46 -10.15 19.87
N ARG A 297 4.00 -8.91 19.92
CA ARG A 297 4.63 -8.39 21.15
C ARG A 297 3.69 -8.50 22.36
N LYS A 298 4.30 -8.82 23.53
CA LYS A 298 3.60 -8.98 24.81
C LYS A 298 2.64 -10.18 24.86
N SER A 299 2.86 -11.20 24.04
CA SER A 299 2.13 -12.47 24.12
C SER A 299 2.56 -13.35 25.29
N PHE A 300 3.67 -13.02 25.90
CA PHE A 300 4.17 -13.62 27.15
C PHE A 300 4.11 -12.60 28.27
N PRO A 301 4.08 -13.04 29.55
CA PRO A 301 4.19 -12.12 30.70
C PRO A 301 5.54 -11.40 30.69
N TYR A 302 5.48 -10.07 30.74
CA TYR A 302 6.64 -9.18 30.82
C TYR A 302 6.78 -8.59 32.20
N TYR A 303 8.00 -8.59 32.73
CA TYR A 303 8.34 -8.01 34.01
C TYR A 303 9.57 -7.11 33.83
N SER A 304 9.44 -5.82 34.15
CA SER A 304 10.55 -4.88 34.03
C SER A 304 11.68 -5.28 34.98
N PHE A 305 12.91 -5.32 34.47
CA PHE A 305 14.11 -5.70 35.22
C PHE A 305 14.26 -4.88 36.52
N VAL A 306 14.07 -3.58 36.45
CA VAL A 306 14.19 -2.68 37.61
C VAL A 306 13.10 -2.93 38.64
N ASP A 307 11.90 -3.32 38.22
CA ASP A 307 10.82 -3.60 39.18
C ASP A 307 11.09 -4.87 39.98
N ILE A 308 11.60 -5.90 39.32
CA ILE A 308 12.00 -7.16 40.01
C ILE A 308 13.12 -6.93 41.00
N LEU A 309 14.14 -6.11 40.62
CA LEU A 309 15.23 -5.75 41.53
C LEU A 309 14.75 -5.07 42.82
N LYS A 310 13.72 -4.21 42.72
CA LYS A 310 13.19 -3.45 43.86
C LYS A 310 12.35 -4.31 44.80
N VAL A 311 11.56 -5.22 44.27
CA VAL A 311 10.58 -6.01 45.04
C VAL A 311 11.20 -7.22 45.71
N LYS A 312 12.29 -7.76 45.16
CA LYS A 312 13.05 -8.93 45.64
C LYS A 312 12.26 -10.24 45.90
N LYS A 313 11.01 -10.17 46.32
CA LYS A 313 10.12 -11.30 46.53
C LYS A 313 8.83 -11.11 45.74
N VAL A 314 8.70 -11.82 44.62
CA VAL A 314 7.55 -11.77 43.72
C VAL A 314 6.68 -13.01 43.95
N PRO A 315 5.39 -12.89 44.29
CA PRO A 315 4.54 -14.04 44.61
C PRO A 315 4.45 -15.00 43.42
N ALA A 316 4.98 -16.23 43.56
CA ALA A 316 4.80 -17.41 42.68
C ALA A 316 4.81 -17.22 41.14
N VAL A 317 5.24 -16.04 40.68
CA VAL A 317 5.11 -15.66 39.26
C VAL A 317 6.08 -16.41 38.36
N PHE A 318 7.25 -16.76 38.88
CA PHE A 318 8.32 -17.45 38.15
C PHE A 318 8.40 -18.93 38.49
N ASP A 319 7.60 -19.40 39.46
CA ASP A 319 7.69 -20.78 39.94
C ASP A 319 7.44 -21.80 38.83
N GLY A 320 8.39 -22.76 38.70
CA GLY A 320 8.36 -23.79 37.66
C GLY A 320 8.53 -23.30 36.21
N LYS A 321 8.78 -22.02 35.97
CA LYS A 321 8.82 -21.43 34.60
C LYS A 321 10.24 -21.32 34.07
N ILE A 322 10.32 -21.19 32.74
CA ILE A 322 11.48 -20.66 32.01
C ILE A 322 11.41 -19.14 32.06
N VAL A 323 12.46 -18.52 32.56
CA VAL A 323 12.57 -17.04 32.59
C VAL A 323 13.65 -16.62 31.62
N LEU A 324 13.28 -15.75 30.69
CA LEU A 324 14.19 -15.15 29.71
C LEU A 324 14.56 -13.74 30.15
N ILE A 325 15.86 -13.41 30.18
CA ILE A 325 16.32 -12.05 30.40
C ILE A 325 16.87 -11.50 29.09
N GLY A 326 16.29 -10.41 28.59
CA GLY A 326 16.74 -9.82 27.31
C GLY A 326 16.19 -8.42 27.08
N PHE A 327 16.69 -7.78 26.03
CA PHE A 327 16.32 -6.43 25.66
C PHE A 327 14.94 -6.36 24.97
N THR A 328 14.19 -5.33 25.35
CA THR A 328 12.96 -4.91 24.66
C THR A 328 12.93 -3.41 24.37
N ALA A 329 13.89 -2.64 24.94
CA ALA A 329 14.10 -1.25 24.59
C ALA A 329 14.58 -1.12 23.13
N GLU A 330 14.23 0.00 22.48
CA GLU A 330 14.69 0.26 21.10
C GLU A 330 16.20 0.52 21.06
N ASP A 331 16.75 1.16 22.09
CA ASP A 331 18.19 1.37 22.25
C ASP A 331 18.86 0.09 22.82
N GLY A 332 19.56 -0.65 21.97
CA GLY A 332 20.34 -1.83 22.32
C GLY A 332 19.68 -3.18 22.08
N GLY A 333 18.41 -3.23 21.70
CA GLY A 333 17.69 -4.44 21.37
C GLY A 333 17.72 -4.82 19.88
N VAL A 334 17.82 -6.13 19.57
CA VAL A 334 17.65 -6.63 18.21
C VAL A 334 16.15 -6.86 17.97
N SER A 335 15.59 -6.09 17.06
CA SER A 335 14.22 -6.29 16.57
C SER A 335 14.21 -7.11 15.29
N ILE A 336 13.32 -8.09 15.21
CA ILE A 336 13.19 -9.01 14.10
C ILE A 336 11.83 -8.83 13.44
N ASN A 337 11.82 -8.74 12.11
CA ASN A 337 10.58 -8.70 11.36
C ASN A 337 9.97 -10.10 11.28
N THR A 338 8.82 -10.28 11.89
CA THR A 338 8.10 -11.57 11.95
C THR A 338 6.72 -11.46 11.26
N PRO A 339 6.11 -12.58 10.88
CA PRO A 339 4.77 -12.58 10.27
C PRO A 339 3.67 -11.94 11.13
N VAL A 340 3.85 -11.94 12.45
CA VAL A 340 2.85 -11.43 13.41
C VAL A 340 3.16 -10.03 13.92
N ASP A 341 4.45 -9.64 13.93
CA ASP A 341 4.90 -8.32 14.39
C ASP A 341 6.19 -7.90 13.65
N PRO A 342 6.21 -6.72 12.99
CA PRO A 342 7.37 -6.26 12.21
C PRO A 342 8.57 -5.85 13.07
N LYS A 343 8.39 -5.64 14.37
CA LYS A 343 9.45 -5.24 15.31
C LYS A 343 9.44 -6.11 16.56
N MET A 344 9.44 -7.42 16.40
CA MET A 344 9.45 -8.35 17.53
C MET A 344 10.83 -8.37 18.21
N PRO A 345 10.93 -8.15 19.53
CA PRO A 345 12.19 -8.33 20.24
C PRO A 345 12.69 -9.78 20.13
N ARG A 346 14.01 -9.95 19.99
CA ARG A 346 14.62 -11.29 19.88
C ARG A 346 14.24 -12.20 21.06
N VAL A 347 14.19 -11.67 22.28
CA VAL A 347 13.81 -12.43 23.47
C VAL A 347 12.40 -13.00 23.37
N GLU A 348 11.47 -12.29 22.72
CA GLU A 348 10.10 -12.77 22.51
C GLU A 348 10.01 -13.78 21.37
N LEU A 349 10.81 -13.62 20.31
CA LEU A 349 10.97 -14.66 19.29
C LEU A 349 11.51 -15.96 19.94
N THR A 350 12.52 -15.83 20.79
CA THR A 350 13.06 -16.97 21.60
C THR A 350 11.96 -17.64 22.41
N ALA A 351 11.09 -16.87 23.06
CA ALA A 351 9.96 -17.40 23.83
C ALA A 351 8.94 -18.14 22.93
N ASN A 352 8.64 -17.62 21.73
CA ASN A 352 7.75 -18.29 20.77
C ASN A 352 8.32 -19.63 20.30
N ILE A 353 9.63 -19.69 20.03
CA ILE A 353 10.30 -20.93 19.62
C ILE A 353 10.25 -21.97 20.74
N ILE A 354 10.55 -21.58 21.98
CA ILE A 354 10.46 -22.47 23.17
C ILE A 354 9.04 -22.99 23.35
N GLU A 355 8.05 -22.11 23.26
CA GLU A 355 6.64 -22.46 23.41
C GLU A 355 6.20 -23.47 22.35
N GLY A 356 6.57 -23.23 21.08
CA GLY A 356 6.31 -24.14 19.97
C GLY A 356 6.94 -25.51 20.24
N PHE A 357 8.19 -25.53 20.71
CA PHE A 357 8.90 -26.76 20.99
C PHE A 357 8.30 -27.58 22.16
N ILE A 358 7.94 -26.92 23.26
CA ILE A 358 7.36 -27.57 24.43
C ILE A 358 5.95 -28.12 24.15
N ASN A 359 5.16 -27.42 23.38
CA ASN A 359 3.76 -27.78 23.11
C ASN A 359 3.56 -28.55 21.81
N GLY A 360 4.62 -28.89 21.08
CA GLY A 360 4.53 -29.65 19.83
C GLY A 360 3.85 -28.90 18.68
N ARG A 361 3.93 -27.55 18.66
CA ARG A 361 3.27 -26.71 17.68
C ARG A 361 4.28 -26.27 16.61
N TYR A 362 4.26 -26.95 15.45
CA TYR A 362 5.17 -26.69 14.34
C TYR A 362 4.42 -26.60 13.04
N LEU A 363 4.91 -25.77 12.13
CA LEU A 363 4.52 -25.82 10.72
C LEU A 363 5.41 -26.82 9.98
N LYS A 364 4.80 -27.52 9.03
CA LYS A 364 5.45 -28.50 8.17
C LYS A 364 5.43 -27.97 6.73
N ARG A 365 6.53 -28.18 6.04
CA ARG A 365 6.60 -28.05 4.59
C ARG A 365 7.29 -29.30 4.03
N PRO A 366 6.56 -30.41 3.83
CA PRO A 366 7.13 -31.64 3.31
C PRO A 366 7.84 -31.42 1.97
N GLU A 367 8.91 -32.18 1.71
CA GLU A 367 9.66 -32.09 0.43
C GLU A 367 8.79 -32.37 -0.79
N ALA A 368 7.72 -33.12 -0.64
CA ALA A 368 6.75 -33.37 -1.70
C ALA A 368 5.87 -32.15 -2.05
N MET A 369 5.80 -31.12 -1.18
CA MET A 369 4.87 -30.01 -1.32
C MET A 369 5.10 -29.19 -2.62
N PRO A 370 6.33 -28.83 -3.02
CA PRO A 370 6.57 -28.14 -4.29
C PRO A 370 6.06 -28.92 -5.51
N TYR A 371 6.13 -30.25 -5.46
CA TYR A 371 5.62 -31.10 -6.56
C TYR A 371 4.10 -31.15 -6.57
N ILE A 372 3.44 -31.15 -5.41
CA ILE A 372 1.98 -31.06 -5.29
C ILE A 372 1.49 -29.70 -5.79
N GLU A 373 2.16 -28.62 -5.43
CA GLU A 373 1.88 -27.25 -5.91
C GLU A 373 2.04 -27.18 -7.44
N ALA A 374 3.10 -27.75 -8.00
CA ALA A 374 3.33 -27.83 -9.44
C ALA A 374 2.24 -28.65 -10.15
N LEU A 375 1.84 -29.77 -9.59
CA LEU A 375 0.75 -30.59 -10.12
C LEU A 375 -0.58 -29.81 -10.12
N LEU A 376 -0.85 -29.06 -9.06
CA LEU A 376 -2.06 -28.24 -8.98
C LEU A 376 -2.05 -27.10 -10.01
N ILE A 377 -0.92 -26.43 -10.21
CA ILE A 377 -0.76 -25.42 -11.29
C ILE A 377 -1.10 -26.05 -12.62
N LEU A 378 -0.57 -27.24 -12.91
CA LEU A 378 -0.80 -27.93 -14.18
C LEU A 378 -2.27 -28.34 -14.34
N VAL A 379 -2.84 -29.01 -13.33
CA VAL A 379 -4.22 -29.53 -13.37
C VAL A 379 -5.23 -28.40 -13.47
N LEU A 380 -5.12 -27.37 -12.61
CA LEU A 380 -6.04 -26.25 -12.63
C LEU A 380 -5.90 -25.41 -13.89
N GLY A 381 -4.67 -25.26 -14.40
CA GLY A 381 -4.41 -24.62 -15.70
C GLY A 381 -5.10 -25.38 -16.83
N LEU A 382 -4.92 -26.69 -16.92
CA LEU A 382 -5.58 -27.52 -17.93
C LEU A 382 -7.11 -27.49 -17.81
N LEU A 383 -7.65 -27.57 -16.59
CA LEU A 383 -9.09 -27.41 -16.36
C LEU A 383 -9.60 -26.06 -16.84
N SER A 384 -8.87 -24.98 -16.59
CA SER A 384 -9.21 -23.64 -17.07
C SER A 384 -9.26 -23.58 -18.60
N CYS A 385 -8.34 -24.28 -19.29
CA CYS A 385 -8.35 -24.40 -20.75
C CYS A 385 -9.63 -25.06 -21.30
N PHE A 386 -10.24 -25.99 -20.55
CA PHE A 386 -11.48 -26.65 -20.95
C PHE A 386 -12.74 -25.83 -20.64
N PHE A 387 -12.74 -25.08 -19.53
CA PHE A 387 -13.94 -24.38 -19.05
C PHE A 387 -14.00 -22.93 -19.53
N PHE A 388 -12.91 -22.17 -19.50
CA PHE A 388 -12.92 -20.72 -19.78
C PHE A 388 -13.43 -20.36 -21.18
N PRO A 389 -13.07 -21.07 -22.27
CA PRO A 389 -13.59 -20.74 -23.60
C PRO A 389 -15.09 -20.96 -23.79
N LYS A 390 -15.76 -21.69 -22.87
CA LYS A 390 -17.18 -22.02 -22.96
C LYS A 390 -18.08 -21.11 -22.15
N LEU A 391 -17.49 -20.31 -21.28
CA LEU A 391 -18.18 -19.41 -20.38
C LEU A 391 -18.18 -18.01 -20.98
N ASP A 392 -19.29 -17.33 -20.84
CA ASP A 392 -19.36 -15.88 -21.07
C ASP A 392 -18.47 -15.12 -20.08
N TYR A 393 -18.19 -13.87 -20.37
CA TYR A 393 -17.27 -13.01 -19.60
C TYR A 393 -17.60 -13.01 -18.09
N PHE A 394 -18.89 -12.82 -17.74
CA PHE A 394 -19.32 -12.72 -16.35
C PHE A 394 -19.16 -14.03 -15.60
N SER A 395 -19.64 -15.15 -16.19
CA SER A 395 -19.51 -16.49 -15.60
C SER A 395 -18.05 -16.92 -15.46
N ARG A 396 -17.20 -16.59 -16.42
CA ARG A 396 -15.76 -16.87 -16.37
C ARG A 396 -15.08 -16.14 -15.23
N THR A 397 -15.39 -14.86 -15.04
CA THR A 397 -14.86 -14.04 -13.93
C THR A 397 -15.32 -14.59 -12.58
N ALA A 398 -16.60 -14.99 -12.47
CA ALA A 398 -17.15 -15.59 -11.26
C ALA A 398 -16.47 -16.94 -10.93
N VAL A 399 -16.25 -17.80 -11.94
CA VAL A 399 -15.54 -19.08 -11.77
C VAL A 399 -14.09 -18.86 -11.34
N LEU A 400 -13.38 -17.91 -11.96
CA LEU A 400 -12.02 -17.54 -11.53
C LEU A 400 -12.03 -17.09 -10.07
N GLY A 401 -12.93 -16.19 -9.70
CA GLY A 401 -13.07 -15.72 -8.32
C GLY A 401 -13.32 -16.86 -7.32
N ALA A 402 -14.22 -17.78 -7.68
CA ALA A 402 -14.49 -18.97 -6.87
C ALA A 402 -13.27 -19.90 -6.74
N MET A 403 -12.51 -20.09 -7.84
CA MET A 403 -11.26 -20.88 -7.82
C MET A 403 -10.20 -20.22 -6.93
N LEU A 404 -9.96 -18.92 -7.07
CA LEU A 404 -8.99 -18.17 -6.25
C LEU A 404 -9.37 -18.22 -4.77
N PHE A 405 -10.65 -17.99 -4.46
CA PHE A 405 -11.16 -18.10 -3.11
C PHE A 405 -11.02 -19.51 -2.54
N GLY A 406 -11.37 -20.54 -3.33
CA GLY A 406 -11.22 -21.95 -2.96
C GLY A 406 -9.77 -22.33 -2.67
N ILE A 407 -8.81 -21.87 -3.48
CA ILE A 407 -7.38 -22.10 -3.27
C ILE A 407 -6.93 -21.45 -1.96
N PHE A 408 -7.33 -20.19 -1.73
CA PHE A 408 -7.00 -19.48 -0.51
C PHE A 408 -7.55 -20.18 0.75
N ILE A 409 -8.82 -20.58 0.72
CA ILE A 409 -9.44 -21.31 1.82
C ILE A 409 -8.77 -22.68 2.02
N THR A 410 -8.43 -23.38 0.95
CA THR A 410 -7.69 -24.64 1.04
C THR A 410 -6.33 -24.43 1.70
N GLY A 411 -5.57 -23.39 1.30
CA GLY A 411 -4.32 -23.01 1.96
C GLY A 411 -4.51 -22.76 3.45
N LEU A 412 -5.51 -21.99 3.82
CA LEU A 412 -5.85 -21.68 5.21
C LEU A 412 -6.22 -22.93 6.02
N ILE A 413 -6.99 -23.87 5.45
CA ILE A 413 -7.32 -25.15 6.10
C ILE A 413 -6.06 -25.98 6.31
N PHE A 414 -5.20 -26.10 5.31
CA PHE A 414 -3.93 -26.82 5.44
C PHE A 414 -3.06 -26.19 6.53
N PHE A 415 -2.99 -24.87 6.57
CA PHE A 415 -2.22 -24.13 7.56
C PHE A 415 -2.76 -24.31 8.98
N MET A 416 -4.05 -24.10 9.20
CA MET A 416 -4.65 -24.13 10.54
C MET A 416 -4.90 -25.56 11.07
N SER A 417 -5.39 -26.47 10.22
CA SER A 417 -5.82 -27.81 10.66
C SER A 417 -4.71 -28.84 10.59
N LEU A 418 -3.89 -28.80 9.53
CA LEU A 418 -2.85 -29.79 9.28
C LEU A 418 -1.46 -29.29 9.66
N ASN A 419 -1.33 -28.00 9.99
CA ASN A 419 -0.05 -27.31 10.22
C ASN A 419 0.91 -27.47 9.02
N ILE A 420 0.39 -27.42 7.79
CA ILE A 420 1.15 -27.53 6.57
C ILE A 420 1.09 -26.20 5.83
N TRP A 421 2.26 -25.62 5.56
CA TRP A 421 2.34 -24.43 4.72
C TRP A 421 2.28 -24.80 3.25
N PHE A 422 1.27 -24.26 2.57
CA PHE A 422 0.96 -24.47 1.17
C PHE A 422 1.03 -23.12 0.44
N LYS A 423 1.90 -23.01 -0.58
CA LYS A 423 2.06 -21.79 -1.35
C LYS A 423 0.90 -21.62 -2.34
N VAL A 424 0.08 -20.61 -2.12
CA VAL A 424 -1.11 -20.35 -2.92
C VAL A 424 -0.89 -19.32 -4.04
N VAL A 425 0.06 -18.40 -3.88
CA VAL A 425 0.25 -17.25 -4.78
C VAL A 425 0.62 -17.70 -6.19
N TYR A 426 1.54 -18.65 -6.35
CA TYR A 426 1.93 -19.15 -7.66
C TYR A 426 0.77 -19.77 -8.43
N ILE A 427 -0.10 -20.50 -7.74
CA ILE A 427 -1.29 -21.12 -8.33
C ILE A 427 -2.27 -20.03 -8.75
N CYS A 428 -2.54 -19.05 -7.87
CA CYS A 428 -3.45 -17.96 -8.15
C CYS A 428 -2.98 -17.10 -9.33
N PHE A 429 -1.69 -16.73 -9.36
CA PHE A 429 -1.15 -15.93 -10.45
C PHE A 429 -1.12 -16.68 -11.78
N SER A 430 -0.86 -17.99 -11.77
CA SER A 430 -0.96 -18.80 -12.99
C SER A 430 -2.37 -18.77 -13.59
N LEU A 431 -3.40 -18.93 -12.76
CA LEU A 431 -4.80 -18.86 -13.18
C LEU A 431 -5.20 -17.47 -13.67
N MET A 432 -4.76 -16.43 -12.97
CA MET A 432 -4.99 -15.03 -13.39
C MET A 432 -4.34 -14.75 -14.74
N THR A 433 -3.10 -15.22 -14.97
CA THR A 433 -2.40 -15.03 -16.24
C THR A 433 -3.13 -15.77 -17.35
N ILE A 434 -3.55 -17.01 -17.12
CA ILE A 434 -4.36 -17.78 -18.09
C ILE A 434 -5.64 -17.02 -18.41
N TYR A 435 -6.36 -16.53 -17.41
CA TYR A 435 -7.58 -15.75 -17.61
C TYR A 435 -7.35 -14.51 -18.45
N VAL A 436 -6.33 -13.71 -18.15
CA VAL A 436 -5.99 -12.49 -18.92
C VAL A 436 -5.65 -12.83 -20.38
N VAL A 437 -4.89 -13.89 -20.61
CA VAL A 437 -4.54 -14.32 -21.98
C VAL A 437 -5.80 -14.74 -22.76
N PHE A 438 -6.73 -15.45 -22.14
CA PHE A 438 -8.00 -15.80 -22.79
C PHE A 438 -8.84 -14.54 -23.09
N LEU A 439 -8.84 -13.57 -22.17
CA LEU A 439 -9.56 -12.31 -22.35
C LEU A 439 -9.00 -11.49 -23.52
N VAL A 440 -7.68 -11.33 -23.58
CA VAL A 440 -7.00 -10.64 -24.68
C VAL A 440 -7.25 -11.36 -26.02
N LYS A 441 -7.15 -12.68 -26.03
CA LYS A 441 -7.42 -13.48 -27.22
C LYS A 441 -8.85 -13.25 -27.74
N GLU A 442 -9.83 -13.28 -26.86
CA GLU A 442 -11.24 -13.08 -27.22
C GLU A 442 -11.46 -11.68 -27.80
N THR A 443 -10.88 -10.65 -27.18
CA THR A 443 -10.96 -9.26 -27.67
C THR A 443 -10.37 -9.14 -29.07
N VAL A 444 -9.18 -9.73 -29.31
CA VAL A 444 -8.53 -9.71 -30.62
C VAL A 444 -9.33 -10.48 -31.68
N ILE A 445 -9.92 -11.62 -31.31
CA ILE A 445 -10.78 -12.39 -32.25
C ILE A 445 -12.07 -11.63 -32.53
N SER A 446 -12.70 -11.03 -31.50
CA SER A 446 -13.90 -10.23 -31.66
C SER A 446 -13.66 -9.03 -32.58
N GLN A 447 -12.55 -8.32 -32.40
CA GLN A 447 -12.19 -7.22 -33.31
C GLN A 447 -11.99 -7.70 -34.76
N LYS A 448 -11.35 -8.85 -35.00
CA LYS A 448 -11.19 -9.42 -36.34
C LYS A 448 -12.54 -9.84 -36.94
N THR A 449 -13.41 -10.44 -36.15
CA THR A 449 -14.75 -10.85 -36.60
C THR A 449 -15.64 -9.64 -36.90
N PHE A 450 -15.54 -8.59 -36.07
CA PHE A 450 -16.23 -7.34 -36.28
C PHE A 450 -15.76 -6.64 -37.57
N ALA A 451 -14.43 -6.61 -37.81
CA ALA A 451 -13.85 -6.07 -39.03
C ALA A 451 -14.26 -6.83 -40.29
N LEU A 452 -14.43 -8.16 -40.22
CA LEU A 452 -14.93 -8.97 -41.33
C LEU A 452 -16.44 -8.76 -41.53
N SER A 453 -17.24 -8.71 -40.45
CA SER A 453 -18.68 -8.46 -40.52
C SER A 453 -18.98 -7.03 -41.00
N SER A 454 -18.13 -6.04 -40.64
CA SER A 454 -18.28 -4.67 -41.15
C SER A 454 -18.01 -4.58 -42.66
N LYS A 455 -17.02 -5.32 -43.20
CA LYS A 455 -16.79 -5.42 -44.65
C LYS A 455 -17.99 -5.98 -45.40
N GLU A 456 -18.59 -7.07 -44.90
CA GLU A 456 -19.82 -7.63 -45.51
C GLU A 456 -20.99 -6.67 -45.39
N GLY A 457 -21.10 -5.92 -44.27
CA GLY A 457 -22.08 -4.86 -44.06
C GLY A 457 -21.90 -3.69 -45.04
N PHE A 458 -20.67 -3.30 -45.34
CA PHE A 458 -20.35 -2.25 -46.30
C PHE A 458 -20.73 -2.63 -47.72
N GLU A 459 -20.42 -3.82 -48.17
CA GLU A 459 -20.80 -4.33 -49.49
C GLU A 459 -22.33 -4.38 -49.66
N THR A 460 -23.03 -4.84 -48.63
CA THR A 460 -24.50 -4.87 -48.63
C THR A 460 -25.09 -3.48 -48.69
N ASN A 461 -24.56 -2.49 -47.90
CA ASN A 461 -25.03 -1.11 -47.98
C ASN A 461 -24.71 -0.46 -49.34
N ARG A 462 -23.58 -0.76 -49.95
CA ARG A 462 -23.19 -0.27 -51.27
C ARG A 462 -24.16 -0.76 -52.36
N MET A 463 -24.42 -2.10 -52.39
CA MET A 463 -25.36 -2.68 -53.36
C MET A 463 -26.77 -2.13 -53.16
N LEU A 464 -27.23 -2.00 -51.91
CA LEU A 464 -28.55 -1.43 -51.62
C LEU A 464 -28.66 0.04 -51.99
N GLY A 465 -27.61 0.83 -51.72
CA GLY A 465 -27.54 2.23 -52.10
C GLY A 465 -27.60 2.45 -53.59
N LEU A 466 -26.83 1.68 -54.38
CA LEU A 466 -26.86 1.71 -55.85
C LEU A 466 -28.24 1.28 -56.41
N SER A 467 -28.84 0.24 -55.83
CA SER A 467 -30.21 -0.16 -56.21
C SER A 467 -31.25 0.92 -55.93
N LEU A 468 -31.18 1.58 -54.78
CA LEU A 468 -32.08 2.71 -54.42
C LEU A 468 -31.86 3.92 -55.36
N GLN A 469 -30.61 4.22 -55.71
CA GLN A 469 -30.28 5.28 -56.68
C GLN A 469 -30.91 5.01 -58.04
N SER A 470 -30.79 3.75 -58.53
CA SER A 470 -31.38 3.37 -59.82
C SER A 470 -32.93 3.46 -59.83
N GLN A 471 -33.56 3.27 -58.68
CA GLN A 471 -35.00 3.45 -58.51
C GLN A 471 -35.42 4.91 -58.31
N GLY A 472 -34.46 5.85 -58.25
CA GLY A 472 -34.74 7.27 -58.08
C GLY A 472 -35.02 7.68 -56.62
N LEU A 473 -34.82 6.79 -55.62
CA LEU A 473 -34.96 7.01 -54.21
C LEU A 473 -33.68 7.58 -53.63
N LEU A 474 -33.28 8.80 -54.06
CA LEU A 474 -31.95 9.35 -53.86
C LEU A 474 -31.61 9.61 -52.38
N ASP A 475 -32.58 10.01 -51.57
CA ASP A 475 -32.37 10.24 -50.14
C ASP A 475 -31.99 8.95 -49.40
N LEU A 476 -32.73 7.87 -49.69
CA LEU A 476 -32.44 6.54 -49.12
C LEU A 476 -31.12 5.96 -49.65
N ALA A 477 -30.78 6.27 -50.91
CA ALA A 477 -29.51 5.89 -51.49
C ALA A 477 -28.35 6.55 -50.73
N PHE A 478 -28.42 7.83 -50.48
CA PHE A 478 -27.41 8.56 -49.71
C PHE A 478 -27.27 8.01 -48.30
N GLU A 479 -28.39 7.71 -47.63
CA GLU A 479 -28.41 7.19 -46.28
C GLU A 479 -27.70 5.81 -46.16
N LYS A 480 -27.75 5.00 -47.21
CA LYS A 480 -27.06 3.71 -47.29
C LYS A 480 -25.60 3.88 -47.73
N LEU A 481 -25.31 4.69 -48.73
CA LEU A 481 -23.98 4.91 -49.27
C LEU A 481 -23.04 5.60 -48.24
N ARG A 482 -23.54 6.56 -47.47
CA ARG A 482 -22.76 7.26 -46.44
C ARG A 482 -22.29 6.34 -45.28
N LYS A 483 -22.86 5.11 -45.16
CA LYS A 483 -22.44 4.10 -44.19
C LYS A 483 -21.24 3.24 -44.67
N CYS A 484 -20.85 3.44 -45.93
CA CYS A 484 -19.69 2.79 -46.51
C CYS A 484 -18.43 3.65 -46.32
N PRO A 485 -17.23 3.07 -46.25
CA PRO A 485 -15.97 3.79 -46.26
C PRO A 485 -15.88 4.72 -47.47
N LEU A 486 -15.37 5.93 -47.29
CA LEU A 486 -15.22 6.94 -48.30
C LEU A 486 -13.93 6.76 -49.07
N ASP A 487 -13.79 5.59 -49.80
CA ASP A 487 -12.73 5.36 -50.75
C ASP A 487 -13.00 6.05 -52.09
N ASP A 488 -12.05 6.04 -53.01
CA ASP A 488 -12.17 6.75 -54.29
C ASP A 488 -13.33 6.19 -55.13
N ASP A 489 -13.62 4.91 -55.09
CA ASP A 489 -14.79 4.32 -55.78
C ASP A 489 -16.11 4.81 -55.15
N MET A 490 -16.14 4.95 -53.83
CA MET A 490 -17.34 5.46 -53.16
C MET A 490 -17.54 6.95 -53.41
N LYS A 491 -16.43 7.75 -53.44
CA LYS A 491 -16.48 9.16 -53.83
C LYS A 491 -17.08 9.31 -55.22
N ASP A 492 -16.72 8.44 -56.18
CA ASP A 492 -17.30 8.44 -57.52
C ASP A 492 -18.78 8.08 -57.53
N VAL A 493 -19.21 7.12 -56.73
CA VAL A 493 -20.63 6.75 -56.59
C VAL A 493 -21.42 7.92 -55.96
N LEU A 494 -20.90 8.56 -54.94
CA LEU A 494 -21.52 9.71 -54.26
C LEU A 494 -21.52 10.93 -55.19
N TYR A 495 -20.49 11.18 -55.98
CA TYR A 495 -20.46 12.23 -56.99
C TYR A 495 -21.59 12.08 -58.01
N ASN A 496 -21.80 10.87 -58.52
CA ASN A 496 -22.90 10.57 -59.42
C ASN A 496 -24.26 10.73 -58.77
N LEU A 497 -24.40 10.37 -57.47
CA LEU A 497 -25.63 10.64 -56.70
C LEU A 497 -25.86 12.14 -56.52
N GLY A 498 -24.81 12.93 -56.32
CA GLY A 498 -24.90 14.39 -56.31
C GLY A 498 -25.41 14.98 -57.62
N LEU A 499 -24.91 14.45 -58.78
CA LEU A 499 -25.43 14.84 -60.11
C LEU A 499 -26.91 14.48 -60.30
N ASP A 500 -27.34 13.32 -59.74
CA ASP A 500 -28.76 12.93 -59.81
C ASP A 500 -29.63 13.85 -58.98
N PHE A 501 -29.18 14.37 -57.82
CA PHE A 501 -29.86 15.39 -57.05
C PHE A 501 -29.91 16.72 -57.80
N GLU A 502 -28.83 17.15 -58.48
CA GLU A 502 -28.85 18.34 -59.35
C GLU A 502 -29.88 18.22 -60.47
N ARG A 503 -29.92 17.07 -61.19
CA ARG A 503 -30.87 16.81 -62.24
C ARG A 503 -32.34 16.93 -61.80
N LYS A 504 -32.58 16.55 -60.50
CA LYS A 504 -33.90 16.67 -59.88
C LYS A 504 -34.14 18.05 -59.23
N ARG A 505 -33.27 19.07 -59.45
CA ARG A 505 -33.29 20.42 -58.85
C ARG A 505 -33.30 20.47 -57.32
N MET A 506 -32.77 19.42 -56.71
CA MET A 506 -32.63 19.30 -55.25
C MET A 506 -31.25 19.84 -54.81
N ILE A 507 -31.00 21.13 -55.11
CA ILE A 507 -29.67 21.77 -55.04
C ILE A 507 -29.05 21.66 -53.65
N ASN A 508 -29.80 21.89 -52.57
CA ASN A 508 -29.27 21.79 -51.21
C ASN A 508 -28.81 20.37 -50.88
N LYS A 509 -29.53 19.34 -51.33
CA LYS A 509 -29.14 17.95 -51.13
C LYS A 509 -27.93 17.56 -51.98
N ALA A 510 -27.81 18.06 -53.19
CA ALA A 510 -26.61 17.90 -54.00
C ALA A 510 -25.37 18.47 -53.28
N ILE A 511 -25.51 19.71 -52.72
CA ILE A 511 -24.44 20.34 -51.93
C ILE A 511 -24.05 19.46 -50.74
N THR A 512 -25.04 18.96 -49.97
CA THR A 512 -24.76 18.08 -48.82
C THR A 512 -23.96 16.81 -49.18
N VAL A 513 -24.33 16.20 -50.33
CA VAL A 513 -23.59 14.99 -50.80
C VAL A 513 -22.19 15.37 -51.27
N TYR A 514 -22.00 16.48 -51.96
CA TYR A 514 -20.68 16.92 -52.38
C TYR A 514 -19.81 17.38 -51.22
N GLU A 515 -20.38 18.06 -50.24
CA GLU A 515 -19.67 18.42 -49.02
C GLU A 515 -19.23 17.19 -48.22
N TYR A 516 -20.05 16.13 -48.21
CA TYR A 516 -19.67 14.85 -47.59
C TYR A 516 -18.44 14.23 -48.29
N ILE A 517 -18.31 14.33 -49.61
CA ILE A 517 -17.15 13.85 -50.37
C ILE A 517 -15.90 14.65 -50.01
N VAL A 518 -16.01 15.97 -49.80
CA VAL A 518 -14.89 16.91 -49.60
C VAL A 518 -14.56 17.08 -48.13
N GLN A 519 -15.31 16.48 -47.18
CA GLN A 519 -15.11 16.59 -45.73
C GLN A 519 -13.67 16.26 -45.28
N GLU A 520 -12.94 15.43 -46.02
CA GLU A 520 -11.52 15.09 -45.73
C GLU A 520 -10.50 16.08 -46.29
N GLY A 521 -10.92 17.20 -46.91
CA GLY A 521 -10.02 18.26 -47.37
C GLY A 521 -9.31 17.98 -48.68
N GLU A 522 -9.62 16.88 -49.35
CA GLU A 522 -9.11 16.58 -50.72
C GLU A 522 -9.98 17.20 -51.78
N ILE A 523 -9.34 17.80 -52.80
CA ILE A 523 -10.01 18.28 -54.01
C ILE A 523 -10.42 17.05 -54.81
N PHE A 524 -11.73 16.83 -54.96
CA PHE A 524 -12.25 15.74 -55.77
C PHE A 524 -12.98 16.28 -56.99
N ARG A 525 -12.45 15.94 -58.16
CA ARG A 525 -12.95 16.39 -59.47
C ARG A 525 -13.11 17.91 -59.53
N ASP A 526 -14.32 18.42 -59.86
CA ASP A 526 -14.67 19.82 -60.05
C ASP A 526 -15.46 20.40 -58.84
N LEU A 527 -15.45 19.70 -57.69
CA LEU A 527 -16.27 20.08 -56.52
C LEU A 527 -15.84 21.39 -55.89
N ASP A 528 -14.58 21.79 -55.99
CA ASP A 528 -14.07 23.08 -55.55
C ASP A 528 -14.69 24.28 -56.30
N VAL A 529 -15.09 24.10 -57.56
CA VAL A 529 -15.77 25.09 -58.40
C VAL A 529 -17.29 24.89 -58.35
N ARG A 530 -17.74 23.63 -58.26
CA ARG A 530 -19.15 23.25 -58.37
C ARG A 530 -19.95 23.61 -57.11
N ILE A 531 -19.44 23.32 -55.91
CA ILE A 531 -20.11 23.67 -54.66
C ILE A 531 -20.34 25.16 -54.50
N PRO A 532 -19.35 26.06 -54.70
CA PRO A 532 -19.60 27.51 -54.67
C PRO A 532 -20.64 27.99 -55.70
N LYS A 533 -20.63 27.40 -56.92
CA LYS A 533 -21.66 27.72 -57.94
C LYS A 533 -23.06 27.33 -57.48
N LEU A 534 -23.23 26.12 -56.97
CA LEU A 534 -24.51 25.63 -56.48
C LEU A 534 -25.00 26.41 -55.26
N ARG A 535 -24.11 26.81 -54.34
CA ARG A 535 -24.45 27.70 -53.23
C ARG A 535 -24.92 29.06 -53.65
N LYS A 536 -24.32 29.65 -54.67
CA LYS A 536 -24.77 30.94 -55.25
C LYS A 536 -26.15 30.81 -55.86
N PHE A 537 -26.51 29.65 -56.43
CA PHE A 537 -27.86 29.37 -56.93
C PHE A 537 -28.85 29.06 -55.80
N ALA A 538 -28.42 28.54 -54.66
CA ALA A 538 -29.26 28.19 -53.52
C ALA A 538 -29.45 29.37 -52.53
N GLY A 539 -28.74 30.48 -52.70
CA GLY A 539 -28.83 31.67 -51.83
C GLY A 539 -28.12 31.50 -50.48
N ASP A 540 -27.30 30.47 -50.34
CA ASP A 540 -26.57 30.21 -49.11
C ASP A 540 -25.13 30.82 -49.09
N LEU A 541 -24.76 31.52 -48.05
CA LEU A 541 -23.43 32.02 -47.78
C LEU A 541 -22.47 30.91 -47.31
N PRO A 542 -21.17 30.91 -47.66
CA PRO A 542 -20.25 29.81 -47.38
C PRO A 542 -19.86 29.73 -45.92
N LEU A 543 -20.11 28.58 -45.31
CA LEU A 543 -19.49 28.20 -44.06
C LEU A 543 -18.00 27.86 -44.28
N GLY A 544 -17.14 28.56 -43.55
CA GLY A 544 -15.69 28.51 -43.74
C GLY A 544 -15.06 27.17 -43.43
N LYS A 545 -13.98 26.86 -44.17
CA LYS A 545 -13.12 25.72 -43.97
C LYS A 545 -12.38 25.84 -42.64
N HIS A 546 -12.54 24.90 -41.72
CA HIS A 546 -11.61 24.75 -40.62
C HIS A 546 -11.24 23.28 -40.34
N ARG A 547 -9.94 23.11 -39.98
CA ARG A 547 -9.23 21.88 -39.78
C ARG A 547 -9.65 21.11 -38.52
N ARG A 548 -9.46 19.79 -38.51
CA ARG A 548 -9.66 18.76 -37.50
C ARG A 548 -9.10 18.96 -36.06
N LYS A 549 -8.92 20.20 -35.60
CA LYS A 549 -8.48 20.46 -34.21
C LYS A 549 -9.51 21.21 -33.37
N ASP A 550 -10.64 21.55 -33.92
CA ASP A 550 -11.68 22.38 -33.31
C ASP A 550 -13.07 21.73 -33.32
N GLU A 551 -13.16 20.41 -33.30
CA GLU A 551 -14.39 19.66 -33.12
C GLU A 551 -14.99 19.97 -31.76
N GLY A 552 -16.02 20.80 -31.69
CA GLY A 552 -16.72 21.20 -30.46
C GLY A 552 -16.92 22.70 -30.29
N LYS A 553 -16.25 23.53 -31.09
CA LYS A 553 -16.40 24.99 -31.01
C LYS A 553 -17.50 25.51 -31.94
N LEU A 554 -18.35 26.34 -31.39
CA LEU A 554 -19.29 27.13 -32.19
C LEU A 554 -18.51 28.26 -32.92
N VAL A 555 -18.66 28.35 -34.23
CA VAL A 555 -17.98 29.40 -35.00
C VAL A 555 -18.66 30.74 -34.72
N ILE A 556 -17.97 31.63 -34.03
CA ILE A 556 -18.38 33.01 -33.80
C ILE A 556 -17.58 33.85 -34.76
N SER A 557 -18.25 34.42 -35.78
CA SER A 557 -17.64 35.40 -36.68
C SER A 557 -18.47 36.66 -36.72
N ASP A 558 -17.81 37.82 -36.68
CA ASP A 558 -18.46 39.16 -36.73
C ASP A 558 -19.09 39.50 -38.08
N ASP A 559 -18.83 38.69 -39.15
CA ASP A 559 -19.29 38.91 -40.52
C ASP A 559 -20.64 38.20 -40.86
N LEU A 560 -21.26 37.56 -39.87
CA LEU A 560 -22.54 36.86 -40.05
C LEU A 560 -23.71 37.72 -39.51
N ASP A 561 -24.68 38.01 -40.34
CA ASP A 561 -25.91 38.70 -39.94
C ASP A 561 -26.77 37.94 -38.92
N THR A 562 -26.43 36.66 -38.60
CA THR A 562 -27.11 35.84 -37.60
C THR A 562 -26.10 35.26 -36.62
N LYS A 563 -26.21 35.65 -35.36
CA LYS A 563 -25.40 35.11 -34.27
C LYS A 563 -25.77 33.64 -34.01
N PRO A 564 -24.78 32.75 -33.76
CA PRO A 564 -25.07 31.35 -33.41
C PRO A 564 -25.87 31.29 -32.10
N THR A 565 -26.81 30.35 -32.05
CA THR A 565 -27.64 30.12 -30.87
C THR A 565 -27.43 28.73 -30.31
N VAL A 566 -27.55 28.58 -29.00
CA VAL A 566 -27.63 27.30 -28.32
C VAL A 566 -28.89 27.29 -27.44
N GLY A 567 -29.83 26.42 -27.79
CA GLY A 567 -31.19 26.52 -27.27
C GLY A 567 -31.80 27.88 -27.58
N ARG A 568 -32.21 28.62 -26.55
CA ARG A 568 -32.76 29.99 -26.71
C ARG A 568 -31.71 31.10 -26.60
N TYR A 569 -30.46 30.76 -26.27
CA TYR A 569 -29.41 31.74 -25.94
C TYR A 569 -28.61 32.13 -27.17
N GLU A 570 -28.38 33.40 -27.35
CA GLU A 570 -27.44 33.95 -28.35
C GLU A 570 -26.04 33.85 -27.82
N ILE A 571 -25.10 33.27 -28.57
CA ILE A 571 -23.70 33.15 -28.23
C ILE A 571 -22.95 34.43 -28.64
N LEU A 572 -22.20 34.99 -27.69
CA LEU A 572 -21.46 36.23 -27.88
C LEU A 572 -19.96 36.00 -28.08
N GLU A 573 -19.35 35.25 -27.15
CA GLU A 573 -17.90 34.95 -27.16
C GLU A 573 -17.59 33.66 -26.40
N GLU A 574 -16.42 33.03 -26.67
CA GLU A 574 -15.91 31.89 -25.91
C GLU A 574 -15.18 32.41 -24.66
N LEU A 575 -15.56 31.92 -23.48
CA LEU A 575 -14.91 32.25 -22.20
C LEU A 575 -13.77 31.31 -21.85
N GLY A 576 -13.86 30.05 -22.27
CA GLY A 576 -12.80 29.05 -21.99
C GLY A 576 -13.19 27.66 -22.39
N GLN A 577 -12.16 26.77 -22.50
CA GLN A 577 -12.32 25.36 -22.80
C GLN A 577 -11.85 24.56 -21.61
N GLY A 578 -12.69 23.67 -21.10
CA GLY A 578 -12.36 22.76 -20.00
C GLY A 578 -12.34 21.30 -20.44
N ALA A 579 -11.97 20.40 -19.54
CA ALA A 579 -11.89 18.95 -19.79
C ALA A 579 -13.22 18.30 -20.24
N MET A 580 -14.37 18.95 -20.01
CA MET A 580 -15.71 18.40 -20.26
C MET A 580 -16.53 19.22 -21.25
N GLY A 581 -15.96 20.23 -21.89
CA GLY A 581 -16.67 21.05 -22.84
C GLY A 581 -16.22 22.51 -22.89
N VAL A 582 -16.91 23.32 -23.63
CA VAL A 582 -16.61 24.75 -23.87
C VAL A 582 -17.59 25.60 -23.11
N VAL A 583 -17.12 26.70 -22.53
CA VAL A 583 -17.95 27.69 -21.85
C VAL A 583 -18.02 28.95 -22.72
N TYR A 584 -19.21 29.38 -23.03
CA TYR A 584 -19.47 30.58 -23.83
C TYR A 584 -20.16 31.65 -22.98
N LYS A 585 -19.91 32.90 -23.29
CA LYS A 585 -20.75 34.03 -22.89
C LYS A 585 -21.91 34.11 -23.82
N GLY A 586 -23.10 34.07 -23.28
CA GLY A 586 -24.33 34.16 -24.05
C GLY A 586 -25.29 35.20 -23.48
N LYS A 587 -26.36 35.45 -24.23
CA LYS A 587 -27.43 36.38 -23.85
C LYS A 587 -28.78 35.69 -23.98
N ASP A 588 -29.57 35.74 -22.92
CA ASP A 588 -30.97 35.35 -23.00
C ASP A 588 -31.79 36.46 -23.70
N PRO A 589 -32.27 36.24 -24.91
CA PRO A 589 -32.97 37.29 -25.67
C PRO A 589 -34.35 37.68 -25.06
N LYS A 590 -34.97 36.77 -24.27
CA LYS A 590 -36.28 37.02 -23.66
C LYS A 590 -36.23 38.01 -22.50
N ILE A 591 -35.16 37.97 -21.72
CA ILE A 591 -34.99 38.77 -20.49
C ILE A 591 -33.78 39.68 -20.55
N ASN A 592 -33.07 39.72 -21.70
CA ASN A 592 -31.92 40.56 -21.95
C ASN A 592 -30.80 40.39 -20.92
N ARG A 593 -30.58 39.14 -20.42
CA ARG A 593 -29.59 38.82 -19.39
C ARG A 593 -28.38 38.12 -19.98
N LEU A 594 -27.17 38.53 -19.53
CA LEU A 594 -25.93 37.82 -19.84
C LEU A 594 -25.81 36.58 -18.97
N VAL A 595 -25.37 35.49 -19.58
CA VAL A 595 -25.21 34.18 -18.95
C VAL A 595 -23.92 33.53 -19.40
N ALA A 596 -23.36 32.62 -18.57
CA ALA A 596 -22.36 31.68 -19.00
C ALA A 596 -23.05 30.38 -19.45
N ILE A 597 -22.65 29.83 -20.58
CA ILE A 597 -23.25 28.62 -21.17
C ILE A 597 -22.16 27.57 -21.33
N LYS A 598 -22.25 26.52 -20.55
CA LYS A 598 -21.36 25.36 -20.63
C LYS A 598 -22.00 24.33 -21.58
N THR A 599 -21.28 23.95 -22.64
CA THR A 599 -21.74 22.96 -23.62
C THR A 599 -20.97 21.66 -23.45
N ILE A 600 -21.67 20.53 -23.57
CA ILE A 600 -21.09 19.17 -23.43
C ILE A 600 -21.63 18.33 -24.59
N ARG A 601 -20.75 17.55 -25.24
CA ARG A 601 -21.11 16.52 -26.21
C ARG A 601 -20.89 15.13 -25.61
N PHE A 602 -21.91 14.29 -25.60
CA PHE A 602 -21.84 12.94 -25.12
C PHE A 602 -21.65 11.92 -26.25
N SER A 603 -21.84 12.32 -27.51
CA SER A 603 -21.79 11.42 -28.69
C SER A 603 -20.38 10.98 -29.08
N ASP A 604 -19.36 11.75 -28.73
CA ASP A 604 -18.00 11.52 -29.22
C ASP A 604 -17.19 10.55 -28.35
N ASP A 605 -17.60 10.35 -27.07
CA ASP A 605 -16.85 9.56 -26.07
C ASP A 605 -17.55 8.28 -25.59
N PHE A 606 -18.82 8.04 -25.95
CA PHE A 606 -19.63 6.95 -25.40
C PHE A 606 -20.43 6.19 -26.45
N GLU A 607 -20.61 4.88 -26.25
CA GLU A 607 -21.61 4.10 -27.00
C GLU A 607 -23.02 4.63 -26.73
N GLU A 608 -23.91 4.56 -27.70
CA GLU A 608 -25.25 5.21 -27.72
C GLU A 608 -26.10 4.92 -26.45
N GLN A 609 -25.98 3.71 -25.91
CA GLN A 609 -26.69 3.28 -24.70
C GLN A 609 -26.06 3.86 -23.40
N GLN A 610 -24.74 3.99 -23.38
CA GLN A 610 -24.00 4.62 -22.27
C GLN A 610 -24.17 6.15 -22.29
N ALA A 611 -24.15 6.76 -23.47
CA ALA A 611 -24.39 8.20 -23.63
C ALA A 611 -25.74 8.61 -23.03
N LYS A 612 -26.78 7.79 -23.22
CA LYS A 612 -28.10 8.03 -22.65
C LYS A 612 -28.12 8.00 -21.13
N GLU A 613 -27.49 6.99 -20.50
CA GLU A 613 -27.42 6.89 -19.04
C GLU A 613 -26.61 8.02 -18.40
N VAL A 614 -25.49 8.40 -19.02
CA VAL A 614 -24.65 9.50 -18.54
C VAL A 614 -25.40 10.83 -18.65
N LYS A 615 -26.15 11.03 -19.72
CA LYS A 615 -26.96 12.19 -19.97
C LYS A 615 -28.11 12.32 -18.95
N GLU A 616 -28.85 11.24 -18.68
CA GLU A 616 -29.89 11.22 -17.65
C GLU A 616 -29.35 11.59 -16.27
N ARG A 617 -28.16 11.08 -15.92
CA ARG A 617 -27.48 11.44 -14.66
C ARG A 617 -27.07 12.90 -14.63
N PHE A 618 -26.53 13.43 -15.75
CA PHE A 618 -26.16 14.84 -15.85
C PHE A 618 -27.36 15.76 -15.59
N PHE A 619 -28.52 15.48 -16.21
CA PHE A 619 -29.72 16.27 -15.99
C PHE A 619 -30.21 16.21 -14.54
N LYS A 620 -30.16 15.03 -13.92
CA LYS A 620 -30.56 14.85 -12.52
C LYS A 620 -29.63 15.58 -11.56
N GLU A 621 -28.32 15.55 -11.79
CA GLU A 621 -27.37 16.28 -10.94
C GLU A 621 -27.48 17.80 -11.18
N ALA A 622 -27.67 18.22 -12.41
CA ALA A 622 -27.92 19.62 -12.73
C ALA A 622 -29.23 20.16 -12.12
N GLU A 623 -30.28 19.33 -12.07
CA GLU A 623 -31.54 19.67 -11.38
C GLU A 623 -31.32 19.86 -9.88
N LEU A 624 -30.56 18.96 -9.23
CA LEU A 624 -30.26 19.06 -7.82
C LEU A 624 -29.40 20.30 -7.50
N ALA A 625 -28.38 20.56 -8.32
CA ALA A 625 -27.53 21.74 -8.18
C ALA A 625 -28.32 23.04 -8.44
N GLY A 626 -29.28 23.02 -9.38
CA GLY A 626 -30.14 24.15 -9.71
C GLY A 626 -31.12 24.59 -8.61
N ARG A 627 -31.37 23.71 -7.62
CA ARG A 627 -32.18 24.03 -6.44
C ARG A 627 -31.40 24.81 -5.38
N LEU A 628 -30.06 24.86 -5.49
CA LEU A 628 -29.21 25.56 -4.53
C LEU A 628 -29.31 27.08 -4.74
N SER A 629 -29.71 27.83 -3.68
CA SER A 629 -29.75 29.28 -3.68
C SER A 629 -28.91 29.80 -2.51
N HIS A 630 -27.66 30.17 -2.79
CA HIS A 630 -26.72 30.68 -1.79
C HIS A 630 -25.81 31.74 -2.44
N PRO A 631 -25.46 32.82 -1.71
CA PRO A 631 -24.63 33.90 -2.29
C PRO A 631 -23.27 33.40 -2.80
N SER A 632 -22.69 32.37 -2.18
CA SER A 632 -21.38 31.81 -2.54
C SER A 632 -21.49 30.53 -3.37
N ILE A 633 -22.63 30.23 -4.00
CA ILE A 633 -22.82 29.15 -4.96
C ILE A 633 -23.27 29.74 -6.29
N ILE A 634 -22.77 29.20 -7.40
CA ILE A 634 -23.21 29.63 -8.73
C ILE A 634 -24.68 29.28 -8.96
N SER A 635 -25.44 30.21 -9.51
CA SER A 635 -26.85 29.96 -9.85
C SER A 635 -26.95 29.32 -11.24
N ILE A 636 -27.58 28.16 -11.35
CA ILE A 636 -27.95 27.53 -12.61
C ILE A 636 -29.32 28.09 -13.05
N HIS A 637 -29.41 28.54 -14.27
CA HIS A 637 -30.62 29.21 -14.80
C HIS A 637 -31.44 28.28 -15.67
N ASP A 638 -30.76 27.41 -16.44
CA ASP A 638 -31.42 26.54 -17.40
C ASP A 638 -30.51 25.39 -17.80
N VAL A 639 -31.09 24.25 -18.14
CA VAL A 639 -30.39 23.09 -18.68
C VAL A 639 -31.23 22.50 -19.79
N GLY A 640 -30.60 22.23 -20.92
CA GLY A 640 -31.34 21.76 -22.08
C GLY A 640 -30.48 21.06 -23.12
N GLU A 641 -31.11 20.70 -24.19
CA GLU A 641 -30.49 20.07 -25.36
C GLU A 641 -30.79 20.90 -26.61
N ASP A 642 -29.81 20.98 -27.48
CA ASP A 642 -29.94 21.57 -28.80
C ASP A 642 -29.18 20.69 -29.82
N TYR A 643 -29.93 19.90 -30.60
CA TYR A 643 -29.44 18.84 -31.48
C TYR A 643 -28.56 17.81 -30.77
N ASP A 644 -27.24 17.83 -30.97
CA ASP A 644 -26.23 16.93 -30.41
C ASP A 644 -25.52 17.53 -29.18
N LEU A 645 -25.83 18.76 -28.81
CA LEU A 645 -25.26 19.49 -27.70
C LEU A 645 -26.17 19.49 -26.48
N THR A 646 -25.63 19.13 -25.33
CA THR A 646 -26.27 19.41 -24.06
C THR A 646 -25.67 20.70 -23.50
N TYR A 647 -26.49 21.60 -23.00
CA TYR A 647 -26.02 22.86 -22.46
C TYR A 647 -26.57 23.14 -21.07
N MET A 648 -25.80 23.93 -20.32
CA MET A 648 -26.18 24.47 -19.03
C MET A 648 -25.94 25.97 -19.03
N ALA A 649 -27.01 26.75 -18.85
CA ALA A 649 -26.94 28.21 -18.70
C ALA A 649 -26.86 28.56 -17.20
N MET A 650 -25.89 29.37 -16.82
CA MET A 650 -25.62 29.74 -15.44
C MET A 650 -25.27 31.22 -15.31
N GLU A 651 -25.20 31.71 -14.10
CA GLU A 651 -24.75 33.07 -13.76
C GLU A 651 -23.36 33.35 -14.36
N LEU A 652 -23.21 34.47 -15.04
CA LEU A 652 -21.94 34.95 -15.55
C LEU A 652 -21.14 35.57 -14.41
N LEU A 653 -20.01 34.98 -14.07
CA LEU A 653 -19.14 35.42 -12.97
C LEU A 653 -18.02 36.32 -13.52
N GLU A 654 -17.75 37.43 -12.83
CA GLU A 654 -16.60 38.29 -13.09
C GLU A 654 -15.55 38.13 -11.99
N GLY A 655 -14.47 37.43 -12.27
CA GLY A 655 -13.41 37.11 -11.33
C GLY A 655 -12.41 36.14 -11.90
N GLU A 656 -11.56 35.62 -11.04
CA GLU A 656 -10.55 34.60 -11.34
C GLU A 656 -10.75 33.40 -10.45
N ASP A 657 -10.42 32.20 -10.95
CA ASP A 657 -10.41 31.01 -10.10
C ASP A 657 -9.20 31.00 -9.15
N LEU A 658 -9.29 30.19 -8.11
CA LEU A 658 -8.22 30.13 -7.11
C LEU A 658 -6.94 29.45 -7.60
N GLU A 659 -6.90 28.81 -8.78
CA GLU A 659 -5.67 28.24 -9.34
C GLU A 659 -4.60 29.31 -9.54
N HIS A 660 -4.98 30.53 -9.90
CA HIS A 660 -4.08 31.67 -10.05
C HIS A 660 -3.33 32.03 -8.75
N PHE A 661 -3.91 31.70 -7.59
CA PHE A 661 -3.36 32.01 -6.27
C PHE A 661 -2.68 30.81 -5.59
N CYS A 662 -2.51 29.70 -6.30
CA CYS A 662 -1.89 28.47 -5.80
C CYS A 662 -0.36 28.43 -6.01
N GLY A 663 0.24 29.43 -6.63
CA GLY A 663 1.69 29.50 -6.85
C GLY A 663 2.43 30.18 -5.70
N LYS A 664 3.70 29.82 -5.45
CA LYS A 664 4.52 30.42 -4.39
C LYS A 664 4.64 31.95 -4.45
N ASN A 665 4.56 32.51 -5.66
CA ASN A 665 4.71 33.96 -5.92
C ASN A 665 3.37 34.71 -5.98
N SER A 666 2.23 34.00 -5.91
CA SER A 666 0.89 34.56 -6.07
C SER A 666 -0.01 34.34 -4.85
N LEU A 667 0.58 33.99 -3.70
CA LEU A 667 -0.16 33.69 -2.48
C LEU A 667 -0.93 34.91 -1.98
N LEU A 668 -2.18 34.67 -1.61
CA LEU A 668 -3.04 35.69 -0.99
C LEU A 668 -2.62 35.96 0.47
N PRO A 669 -2.94 37.14 1.00
CA PRO A 669 -2.77 37.43 2.43
C PRO A 669 -3.54 36.43 3.29
N LEU A 670 -2.93 35.99 4.44
CA LEU A 670 -3.52 34.99 5.33
C LEU A 670 -4.98 35.29 5.67
N ARG A 671 -5.29 36.56 6.01
CA ARG A 671 -6.65 36.97 6.38
C ARG A 671 -7.65 36.67 5.24
N LYS A 672 -7.26 36.98 4.01
CA LYS A 672 -8.06 36.73 2.82
C LYS A 672 -8.28 35.22 2.56
N VAL A 673 -7.24 34.43 2.76
CA VAL A 673 -7.33 32.96 2.65
C VAL A 673 -8.32 32.41 3.66
N LEU A 674 -8.29 32.88 4.91
CA LEU A 674 -9.24 32.45 5.94
C LEU A 674 -10.70 32.79 5.56
N ASP A 675 -10.94 33.97 4.99
CA ASP A 675 -12.27 34.39 4.54
C ASP A 675 -12.77 33.50 3.40
N ILE A 676 -11.94 33.29 2.39
CA ILE A 676 -12.25 32.44 1.21
C ILE A 676 -12.63 31.02 1.66
N ILE A 677 -11.80 30.42 2.50
CA ILE A 677 -12.04 29.04 2.96
C ILE A 677 -13.27 28.97 3.88
N ALA A 678 -13.48 29.98 4.73
CA ALA A 678 -14.68 30.03 5.58
C ALA A 678 -15.97 30.18 4.75
N GLU A 679 -15.97 31.06 3.75
CA GLU A 679 -17.11 31.30 2.86
C GLU A 679 -17.40 30.05 2.01
N THR A 680 -16.36 29.38 1.51
CA THR A 680 -16.47 28.11 0.80
C THR A 680 -17.05 27.01 1.70
N ALA A 681 -16.56 26.89 2.95
CA ALA A 681 -17.05 25.90 3.87
C ALA A 681 -18.54 26.14 4.26
N ASP A 682 -18.97 27.38 4.41
CA ASP A 682 -20.40 27.71 4.64
C ASP A 682 -21.27 27.32 3.42
N ALA A 683 -20.78 27.57 2.19
CA ALA A 683 -21.46 27.17 0.98
C ALA A 683 -21.62 25.65 0.86
N LEU A 684 -20.56 24.89 1.19
CA LEU A 684 -20.58 23.43 1.19
C LEU A 684 -21.49 22.86 2.28
N ASP A 685 -21.54 23.48 3.46
CA ASP A 685 -22.46 23.08 4.53
C ASP A 685 -23.91 23.29 4.14
N TYR A 686 -24.22 24.42 3.48
CA TYR A 686 -25.54 24.69 2.94
C TYR A 686 -25.92 23.64 1.90
N ALA A 687 -25.05 23.35 0.92
CA ALA A 687 -25.32 22.35 -0.13
C ALA A 687 -25.59 20.97 0.50
N TYR A 688 -24.81 20.59 1.48
CA TYR A 688 -24.97 19.32 2.21
C TYR A 688 -26.33 19.23 2.94
N THR A 689 -26.81 20.33 3.53
CA THR A 689 -28.16 20.39 4.15
C THR A 689 -29.28 20.22 3.14
N GLN A 690 -29.03 20.58 1.86
CA GLN A 690 -29.95 20.38 0.74
C GLN A 690 -29.77 18.99 0.07
N GLY A 691 -28.95 18.11 0.65
CA GLY A 691 -28.70 16.77 0.13
C GLY A 691 -27.72 16.72 -1.03
N VAL A 692 -26.95 17.79 -1.27
CA VAL A 692 -25.98 17.89 -2.37
C VAL A 692 -24.56 17.86 -1.80
N ILE A 693 -23.72 16.98 -2.35
CA ILE A 693 -22.29 16.88 -2.05
C ILE A 693 -21.54 17.29 -3.31
N HIS A 694 -20.53 18.14 -3.19
CA HIS A 694 -19.81 18.69 -4.34
C HIS A 694 -18.93 17.67 -5.05
N ARG A 695 -18.15 16.88 -4.30
CA ARG A 695 -17.32 15.77 -4.75
C ARG A 695 -16.11 16.10 -5.64
N ASP A 696 -15.94 17.33 -6.07
CA ASP A 696 -14.81 17.81 -6.90
C ASP A 696 -14.35 19.21 -6.45
N ILE A 697 -14.16 19.42 -5.16
CA ILE A 697 -13.61 20.67 -4.63
C ILE A 697 -12.14 20.79 -4.98
N LYS A 698 -11.80 21.82 -5.75
CA LYS A 698 -10.44 22.18 -6.15
C LYS A 698 -10.36 23.70 -6.44
N PRO A 699 -9.17 24.28 -6.52
CA PRO A 699 -9.04 25.73 -6.77
C PRO A 699 -9.78 26.21 -8.02
N GLY A 700 -9.72 25.47 -9.13
CA GLY A 700 -10.42 25.83 -10.37
C GLY A 700 -11.95 25.84 -10.29
N ASN A 701 -12.54 25.25 -9.25
CA ASN A 701 -13.99 25.25 -9.03
C ASN A 701 -14.43 26.30 -7.99
N ILE A 702 -13.55 27.20 -7.57
CA ILE A 702 -13.83 28.27 -6.62
C ILE A 702 -13.38 29.59 -7.27
N MET A 703 -14.34 30.43 -7.64
CA MET A 703 -14.11 31.74 -8.28
C MET A 703 -14.02 32.85 -7.20
N LEU A 704 -12.96 33.63 -7.21
CA LEU A 704 -12.83 34.85 -6.43
C LEU A 704 -13.32 36.03 -7.29
N LEU A 705 -14.45 36.61 -6.91
CA LEU A 705 -15.08 37.69 -7.62
C LEU A 705 -14.38 39.02 -7.37
N LYS A 706 -14.56 40.01 -8.26
CA LYS A 706 -14.02 41.36 -8.15
C LYS A 706 -14.46 42.09 -6.87
N ASN A 707 -15.67 41.78 -6.35
CA ASN A 707 -16.14 42.33 -5.08
C ASN A 707 -15.50 41.68 -3.82
N GLY A 708 -14.65 40.71 -4.02
CA GLY A 708 -13.93 40.02 -2.94
C GLY A 708 -14.64 38.82 -2.32
N HIS A 709 -15.87 38.49 -2.72
CA HIS A 709 -16.55 37.26 -2.35
C HIS A 709 -16.18 36.09 -3.25
N ILE A 710 -16.57 34.87 -2.84
CA ILE A 710 -16.35 33.68 -3.66
C ILE A 710 -17.64 33.11 -4.22
N LYS A 711 -17.49 32.37 -5.29
CA LYS A 711 -18.55 31.49 -5.80
C LYS A 711 -17.98 30.10 -6.07
N VAL A 712 -18.63 29.09 -5.53
CA VAL A 712 -18.36 27.67 -5.82
C VAL A 712 -19.11 27.27 -7.06
N THR A 713 -18.40 26.68 -8.02
CA THR A 713 -18.91 26.27 -9.33
C THR A 713 -18.83 24.77 -9.53
N ASP A 714 -19.50 24.22 -10.52
CA ASP A 714 -19.39 22.81 -10.97
C ASP A 714 -19.77 21.75 -9.92
N PHE A 715 -20.84 21.94 -9.17
CA PHE A 715 -21.39 20.96 -8.23
C PHE A 715 -21.73 19.64 -8.91
N GLY A 716 -21.06 18.54 -8.50
CA GLY A 716 -21.42 17.14 -8.78
C GLY A 716 -21.34 16.66 -10.23
N ILE A 717 -21.34 17.57 -11.19
CA ILE A 717 -21.51 17.32 -12.64
C ILE A 717 -20.39 16.43 -13.22
N ALA A 718 -19.17 16.53 -12.68
CA ALA A 718 -18.01 15.78 -13.15
C ALA A 718 -18.14 14.26 -12.91
N LYS A 719 -18.89 13.83 -11.89
CA LYS A 719 -18.99 12.43 -11.52
C LYS A 719 -20.09 11.67 -12.28
N ALA A 720 -21.11 12.36 -12.77
CA ALA A 720 -22.08 11.75 -13.67
C ALA A 720 -21.44 11.22 -14.94
N VAL A 721 -20.42 11.94 -15.43
CA VAL A 721 -19.66 11.58 -16.64
C VAL A 721 -18.54 10.57 -16.33
N SER A 722 -17.87 10.68 -15.19
CA SER A 722 -16.68 9.84 -14.86
C SER A 722 -17.02 8.46 -14.29
N SER A 723 -18.20 8.24 -13.70
CA SER A 723 -18.56 6.93 -13.10
C SER A 723 -18.77 5.82 -14.12
N SER A 724 -18.99 6.12 -15.39
CA SER A 724 -19.05 5.15 -16.49
C SER A 724 -17.66 4.79 -17.03
N GLN A 725 -16.64 5.65 -16.82
CA GLN A 725 -15.27 5.43 -17.31
C GLN A 725 -14.37 4.73 -16.27
N THR A 726 -14.74 4.66 -15.00
CA THR A 726 -13.98 3.90 -13.96
C THR A 726 -13.91 2.40 -14.25
N ARG A 727 -14.77 1.86 -15.12
CA ARG A 727 -14.66 0.47 -15.62
C ARG A 727 -13.51 0.26 -16.62
N THR A 728 -13.03 1.33 -17.27
CA THR A 728 -11.94 1.28 -18.26
C THR A 728 -10.57 1.71 -17.72
N GLY A 729 -10.45 2.07 -16.44
CA GLY A 729 -9.19 2.41 -15.80
C GLY A 729 -8.64 3.82 -16.12
N ILE A 730 -9.42 4.68 -16.80
CA ILE A 730 -9.03 6.07 -17.11
C ILE A 730 -9.66 6.98 -16.04
N ILE A 731 -8.82 7.54 -15.17
CA ILE A 731 -9.23 8.55 -14.18
C ILE A 731 -9.25 9.90 -14.89
N LEU A 732 -10.47 10.42 -15.19
CA LEU A 732 -10.65 11.75 -15.74
C LEU A 732 -10.63 12.78 -14.60
N GLY A 733 -9.66 13.71 -14.59
CA GLY A 733 -9.55 14.78 -13.60
C GLY A 733 -8.24 14.74 -12.83
N THR A 734 -7.99 15.77 -12.04
CA THR A 734 -6.78 15.92 -11.22
C THR A 734 -6.99 15.23 -9.87
N PRO A 735 -6.44 14.04 -9.60
CA PRO A 735 -6.74 13.23 -8.41
C PRO A 735 -6.17 13.81 -7.10
N ASN A 736 -5.43 14.93 -7.18
CA ASN A 736 -4.72 15.52 -6.06
C ASN A 736 -5.61 16.01 -4.91
N TYR A 737 -6.90 16.24 -5.19
CA TYR A 737 -7.87 16.77 -4.22
C TYR A 737 -8.88 15.72 -3.73
N MET A 738 -8.75 14.47 -4.18
CA MET A 738 -9.65 13.39 -3.76
C MET A 738 -9.46 13.06 -2.28
N SER A 739 -10.57 12.73 -1.61
CA SER A 739 -10.54 12.23 -0.24
C SER A 739 -10.16 10.74 -0.18
N PRO A 740 -9.66 10.23 0.97
CA PRO A 740 -9.36 8.81 1.15
C PRO A 740 -10.53 7.87 0.83
N GLU A 741 -11.75 8.23 1.23
CA GLU A 741 -12.96 7.47 0.96
C GLU A 741 -13.35 7.47 -0.52
N GLN A 742 -13.10 8.56 -1.25
CA GLN A 742 -13.28 8.59 -2.71
C GLN A 742 -12.33 7.65 -3.43
N ILE A 743 -11.06 7.61 -3.02
CA ILE A 743 -10.04 6.73 -3.59
C ILE A 743 -10.37 5.27 -3.30
N ASN A 744 -10.84 4.99 -2.08
CA ASN A 744 -11.16 3.63 -1.64
C ASN A 744 -12.56 3.15 -2.09
N GLY A 745 -13.33 3.98 -2.82
CA GLY A 745 -14.68 3.63 -3.28
C GLY A 745 -15.70 3.44 -2.17
N MET A 746 -15.48 4.06 -1.01
CA MET A 746 -16.38 3.99 0.14
C MET A 746 -17.56 4.96 -0.03
N GLU A 747 -18.53 4.89 0.88
CA GLU A 747 -19.65 5.82 0.90
C GLU A 747 -19.16 7.25 1.18
N ILE A 748 -19.62 8.21 0.37
CA ILE A 748 -19.14 9.58 0.36
C ILE A 748 -20.22 10.48 0.96
N ASP A 749 -19.84 11.27 1.98
CA ASP A 749 -20.67 12.30 2.58
C ASP A 749 -19.98 13.69 2.54
N GLY A 750 -20.58 14.71 3.15
CA GLY A 750 -20.04 16.07 3.16
C GLY A 750 -18.66 16.23 3.78
N ARG A 751 -18.18 15.24 4.55
CA ARG A 751 -16.82 15.24 5.14
C ARG A 751 -15.73 15.00 4.10
N SER A 752 -16.09 14.47 2.92
CA SER A 752 -15.18 14.36 1.78
C SER A 752 -14.85 15.73 1.19
N ASP A 753 -15.85 16.60 1.07
CA ASP A 753 -15.64 17.99 0.60
C ASP A 753 -14.79 18.79 1.61
N ILE A 754 -14.93 18.52 2.91
CA ILE A 754 -14.09 19.14 3.96
C ILE A 754 -12.62 18.73 3.79
N PHE A 755 -12.34 17.48 3.44
CA PHE A 755 -10.98 17.00 3.18
C PHE A 755 -10.40 17.71 1.94
N SER A 756 -11.13 17.74 0.84
CA SER A 756 -10.72 18.43 -0.39
C SER A 756 -10.49 19.94 -0.15
N LEU A 757 -11.38 20.59 0.61
CA LEU A 757 -11.20 21.98 1.02
C LEU A 757 -9.98 22.18 1.94
N GLY A 758 -9.65 21.19 2.76
CA GLY A 758 -8.43 21.17 3.56
C GLY A 758 -7.16 21.16 2.70
N ILE A 759 -7.16 20.43 1.56
CA ILE A 759 -6.09 20.45 0.57
C ILE A 759 -5.97 21.84 -0.08
N VAL A 760 -7.09 22.44 -0.48
CA VAL A 760 -7.11 23.80 -1.05
C VAL A 760 -6.57 24.81 -0.03
N PHE A 761 -6.97 24.71 1.21
CA PHE A 761 -6.48 25.57 2.31
C PHE A 761 -4.98 25.45 2.50
N PHE A 762 -4.47 24.22 2.54
CA PHE A 762 -3.03 23.97 2.61
C PHE A 762 -2.29 24.61 1.43
N GLN A 763 -2.81 24.43 0.20
CA GLN A 763 -2.18 24.92 -1.00
C GLN A 763 -2.18 26.46 -1.09
N LEU A 764 -3.27 27.11 -0.73
CA LEU A 764 -3.34 28.58 -0.69
C LEU A 764 -2.41 29.21 0.35
N LEU A 765 -2.08 28.47 1.42
CA LEU A 765 -1.13 28.94 2.43
C LEU A 765 0.34 28.67 2.08
N THR A 766 0.63 27.62 1.33
CA THR A 766 2.00 27.15 1.08
C THR A 766 2.47 27.28 -0.36
N GLY A 767 1.55 27.38 -1.31
CA GLY A 767 1.84 27.32 -2.74
C GLY A 767 2.23 25.90 -3.22
N GLN A 768 1.92 24.86 -2.44
CA GLN A 768 2.23 23.48 -2.75
C GLN A 768 1.09 22.56 -2.31
N LEU A 769 0.96 21.42 -2.98
CA LEU A 769 0.01 20.38 -2.56
C LEU A 769 0.56 19.63 -1.33
N PRO A 770 -0.32 19.22 -0.38
CA PRO A 770 0.10 18.46 0.80
C PRO A 770 0.48 17.01 0.48
N PHE A 771 -0.02 16.47 -0.63
CA PHE A 771 0.23 15.12 -1.09
C PHE A 771 0.69 15.15 -2.54
N GLY A 772 1.66 14.35 -2.88
CA GLY A 772 2.20 14.26 -4.23
C GLY A 772 2.88 12.92 -4.46
N GLY A 773 3.05 12.53 -5.73
CA GLY A 773 3.74 11.28 -6.09
C GLY A 773 4.12 11.29 -7.55
N LYS A 774 5.14 10.52 -7.91
CA LYS A 774 5.57 10.35 -9.31
C LYS A 774 4.60 9.46 -10.09
N THR A 775 3.80 8.66 -9.38
CA THR A 775 2.79 7.76 -9.94
C THR A 775 1.45 7.96 -9.24
N LEU A 776 0.34 7.58 -9.89
CA LEU A 776 -0.99 7.61 -9.29
C LEU A 776 -1.07 6.75 -8.02
N THR A 777 -0.41 5.60 -8.02
CA THR A 777 -0.37 4.70 -6.86
C THR A 777 0.32 5.35 -5.67
N GLU A 778 1.43 6.05 -5.91
CA GLU A 778 2.14 6.79 -4.87
C GLU A 778 1.30 7.94 -4.32
N LEU A 779 0.64 8.70 -5.21
CA LEU A 779 -0.27 9.77 -4.83
C LEU A 779 -1.43 9.21 -3.97
N PHE A 780 -2.05 8.12 -4.38
CA PHE A 780 -3.15 7.50 -3.64
C PHE A 780 -2.71 6.99 -2.28
N TYR A 781 -1.51 6.39 -2.18
CA TYR A 781 -0.92 6.03 -0.90
C TYR A 781 -0.71 7.26 0.00
N GLN A 782 -0.17 8.35 -0.55
CA GLN A 782 0.02 9.60 0.19
C GLN A 782 -1.31 10.14 0.72
N ILE A 783 -2.34 10.18 -0.11
CA ILE A 783 -3.65 10.69 0.30
C ILE A 783 -4.30 9.79 1.34
N THR A 784 -4.19 8.47 1.23
CA THR A 784 -4.91 7.52 2.10
C THR A 784 -4.16 7.22 3.40
N GLN A 785 -2.82 7.21 3.40
CA GLN A 785 -2.02 6.69 4.51
C GLN A 785 -1.04 7.72 5.10
N ALA A 786 -0.38 8.54 4.27
CA ALA A 786 0.70 9.38 4.74
C ALA A 786 0.18 10.65 5.44
N LYS A 787 0.89 11.10 6.46
CA LYS A 787 0.64 12.40 7.07
C LYS A 787 1.15 13.50 6.13
N HIS A 788 0.40 14.59 5.97
CA HIS A 788 0.85 15.76 5.23
C HIS A 788 2.04 16.45 5.90
N PRO A 789 2.92 17.12 5.18
CA PRO A 789 4.00 17.92 5.76
C PRO A 789 3.43 19.09 6.57
N SER A 790 4.20 19.59 7.53
CA SER A 790 3.80 20.79 8.27
C SER A 790 3.75 22.00 7.33
N PRO A 791 2.62 22.70 7.21
CA PRO A 791 2.53 23.90 6.38
C PRO A 791 3.47 25.01 6.84
N ARG A 792 3.83 25.01 8.12
CA ARG A 792 4.77 25.97 8.73
C ARG A 792 6.24 25.72 8.35
N GLN A 793 6.60 24.46 8.05
CA GLN A 793 7.92 24.13 7.50
C GLN A 793 8.08 24.63 6.06
N ILE A 794 6.99 24.67 5.28
CA ILE A 794 6.99 25.14 3.90
C ILE A 794 6.88 26.67 3.85
N ASN A 795 5.97 27.24 4.63
CA ASN A 795 5.77 28.68 4.75
C ASN A 795 5.76 29.09 6.24
N PRO A 796 6.87 29.63 6.76
CA PRO A 796 6.98 30.06 8.17
C PRO A 796 6.00 31.18 8.60
N LYS A 797 5.37 31.86 7.63
CA LYS A 797 4.33 32.87 7.93
C LYS A 797 2.99 32.25 8.35
N VAL A 798 2.81 30.95 8.15
CA VAL A 798 1.61 30.22 8.58
C VAL A 798 1.62 30.09 10.10
N ILE A 799 0.56 30.53 10.74
CA ILE A 799 0.39 30.49 12.19
C ILE A 799 -0.07 29.10 12.66
N ARG A 800 0.32 28.73 13.89
CA ARG A 800 0.01 27.40 14.46
C ARG A 800 -1.48 27.03 14.44
N PRO A 801 -2.44 27.93 14.70
CA PRO A 801 -3.86 27.57 14.57
C PRO A 801 -4.29 27.11 13.17
N CYS A 802 -3.71 27.68 12.09
CA CYS A 802 -4.00 27.21 10.72
C CYS A 802 -3.55 25.76 10.52
N GLU A 803 -2.36 25.39 11.02
CA GLU A 803 -1.86 24.04 10.97
C GLU A 803 -2.80 23.06 11.69
N GLN A 804 -3.29 23.42 12.88
CA GLN A 804 -4.23 22.60 13.63
C GLN A 804 -5.56 22.39 12.89
N LEU A 805 -6.05 23.42 12.20
CA LEU A 805 -7.26 23.31 11.38
C LEU A 805 -7.05 22.42 10.18
N ILE A 806 -5.87 22.51 9.55
CA ILE A 806 -5.47 21.63 8.43
C ILE A 806 -5.31 20.18 8.91
N ASP A 807 -4.59 19.95 10.05
CA ASP A 807 -4.44 18.61 10.63
C ASP A 807 -5.81 17.92 10.84
N LYS A 808 -6.80 18.69 11.30
CA LYS A 808 -8.14 18.17 11.54
C LYS A 808 -8.93 17.97 10.24
N ALA A 809 -8.84 18.89 9.28
CA ALA A 809 -9.54 18.75 8.01
C ALA A 809 -8.96 17.60 7.16
N LEU A 810 -7.64 17.39 7.20
CA LEU A 810 -6.92 16.35 6.45
C LEU A 810 -6.76 15.03 7.23
N ALA A 811 -7.50 14.83 8.33
CA ALA A 811 -7.53 13.54 9.03
C ALA A 811 -8.01 12.44 8.07
N LYS A 812 -7.31 11.30 8.04
CA LYS A 812 -7.62 10.21 7.10
C LYS A 812 -8.96 9.57 7.39
N ASP A 813 -9.25 9.41 8.66
CA ASP A 813 -10.53 8.94 9.20
C ASP A 813 -11.57 10.07 9.17
N PRO A 814 -12.69 9.93 8.43
CA PRO A 814 -13.73 10.96 8.38
C PRO A 814 -14.31 11.33 9.76
N ASP A 815 -14.35 10.39 10.71
CA ASP A 815 -14.88 10.64 12.05
C ASP A 815 -13.98 11.56 12.90
N LYS A 816 -12.72 11.68 12.52
CA LYS A 816 -11.75 12.58 13.17
C LYS A 816 -11.70 13.98 12.54
N ARG A 817 -12.41 14.21 11.44
CA ARG A 817 -12.50 15.50 10.76
C ARG A 817 -13.54 16.40 11.45
N PHE A 818 -13.73 17.58 10.89
CA PHE A 818 -14.93 18.36 11.18
C PHE A 818 -16.17 17.60 10.68
N GLN A 819 -17.17 17.41 11.53
CA GLN A 819 -18.38 16.67 11.17
C GLN A 819 -19.36 17.48 10.31
N ARG A 820 -19.19 18.81 10.31
CA ARG A 820 -19.93 19.76 9.45
C ARG A 820 -18.96 20.81 8.95
N ALA A 821 -19.12 21.23 7.70
CA ALA A 821 -18.27 22.27 7.11
C ALA A 821 -18.50 23.65 7.77
N SER A 822 -19.70 23.91 8.27
CA SER A 822 -19.98 25.11 9.09
C SER A 822 -19.15 25.19 10.38
N ASN A 823 -18.81 24.05 10.99
CA ASN A 823 -17.89 24.05 12.13
C ASN A 823 -16.47 24.46 11.70
N PHE A 824 -16.01 24.01 10.56
CA PHE A 824 -14.72 24.45 10.00
C PHE A 824 -14.73 25.95 9.69
N ALA A 825 -15.79 26.46 9.03
CA ALA A 825 -16.00 27.89 8.79
C ALA A 825 -15.97 28.72 10.06
N LYS A 826 -16.66 28.28 11.12
CA LYS A 826 -16.70 28.98 12.41
C LYS A 826 -15.31 29.16 13.01
N TYR A 827 -14.48 28.12 13.02
CA TYR A 827 -13.10 28.21 13.55
C TYR A 827 -12.24 29.15 12.70
N LEU A 828 -12.39 29.14 11.37
CA LEU A 828 -11.66 30.05 10.48
C LEU A 828 -12.07 31.52 10.72
N LYS A 829 -13.37 31.82 10.89
CA LYS A 829 -13.87 33.17 11.20
C LYS A 829 -13.34 33.68 12.53
N ILE A 830 -13.41 32.86 13.58
CA ILE A 830 -12.86 33.20 14.92
C ILE A 830 -11.34 33.47 14.83
N LEU A 831 -10.63 32.70 14.01
CA LEU A 831 -9.20 32.90 13.82
C LEU A 831 -8.92 34.20 13.08
N GLY A 832 -9.73 34.52 12.05
CA GLY A 832 -9.68 35.79 11.34
C GLY A 832 -9.90 37.00 12.24
N GLU A 833 -10.94 36.98 13.06
CA GLU A 833 -11.24 38.01 14.05
C GLU A 833 -10.09 38.24 15.03
N LYS A 834 -9.49 37.16 15.55
CA LYS A 834 -8.31 37.27 16.43
C LYS A 834 -7.09 37.88 15.74
N ILE A 835 -6.90 37.63 14.45
CA ILE A 835 -5.83 38.26 13.66
C ILE A 835 -6.09 39.77 13.52
N ASP A 836 -7.35 40.13 13.23
CA ASP A 836 -7.73 41.54 13.11
C ASP A 836 -7.59 42.31 14.42
N GLU A 837 -8.02 41.70 15.55
CA GLU A 837 -7.80 42.27 16.89
C GLU A 837 -6.30 42.42 17.22
N ALA A 838 -5.47 41.44 16.89
CA ALA A 838 -4.03 41.50 17.12
C ALA A 838 -3.35 42.58 16.25
N ARG A 839 -3.83 42.79 14.99
CA ARG A 839 -3.39 43.88 14.13
C ARG A 839 -3.78 45.25 14.70
N ALA A 840 -5.04 45.41 15.05
CA ALA A 840 -5.52 46.66 15.66
C ALA A 840 -4.81 47.03 16.97
N LYS A 841 -4.43 46.05 17.78
CA LYS A 841 -3.60 46.26 18.98
C LYS A 841 -2.17 46.68 18.63
N LYS A 842 -1.61 46.16 17.53
CA LYS A 842 -0.24 46.50 17.09
C LYS A 842 -0.16 47.84 16.37
N GLU A 843 -1.25 48.34 15.79
CA GLU A 843 -1.36 49.65 15.19
C GLU A 843 -1.64 50.75 16.22
N LYS A 844 -2.15 50.38 17.40
CA LYS A 844 -2.42 51.27 18.53
C LYS A 844 -1.22 51.37 19.54
N ALA A 845 -0.26 50.43 19.42
CA ALA A 845 0.96 50.38 20.21
C ALA A 845 2.15 50.96 19.39
#